data_9d9d9ce8c4e0d7889655e8645a82ab07
#
_entry.id   9d9d9ce8c4e0d7889655e8645a82ab07
#
_cell.length_a   1.000
_cell.length_b   1.000
_cell.length_c   1.000
_cell.angle_alpha   90.00
_cell.angle_beta   90.00
_cell.angle_gamma   90.00
#
_symmetry.space_group_name_H-M   'P 1'
#
loop_
_entity.id
_entity.type
_entity.pdbx_description
1 polymer ?
#
loop_
_entity_poly.entity_id
_entity_poly.type
_entity_poly.pdbx_seq_one_letter_code
_entity_poly.pdbx_strand_id
1 'polypeptide(L)'
;MESQKIVPHRLLLVLLGFTAMATQVILIREVLAIFQGNELVIGMFLGIWMILTATGAYLSVQSSKFKVQSGFLKNKSTIDNRQSTIENPIAKSPNLLFLLALLPVASLFLLVTLRFSLVPAGIMPGLGKTILVFFLALLPFCMVSGLLFPKLVNSLSLLKGKNLLHEGYALESAGGVVGGLLFSLVFILILPPYESLVLLSTFCLLVLFVIWLISGKIVLAILALVTGAVVFLMPTVAGIARYLDRKQFSRQDVVEIRSSPFGLLAVSKMGNELIIYDNGSPVSLSADVIQREEAVHYAMLLHRSPKKVLLVSGGVSGAIDEILKYPVEKVDYVEPNPWLIRLVDKYRPLPDDRRIRYIYKDPLFFLRNNPGTYDVILINAAEPHSAESNRYSTAEFYKLLKDKLNHGGIVSVATEASGNYMNETSQMIHSVNYNTFKSAFSYIRIIPGAKDYFLVSDTTIEQSIFKHYQDKGIDNEYVNPFYIDEELLRMRSELIHKDLLPDAPVNSDLKPFVFSLFLRHWLEKFKMNTWIIPLILVLLLILSLIFFGPLNLGLFAGGFTASGLEFILLIWFQVIYGNVYQMTGVIFAVFMLGLVIGSLLLVGGIKKNTFKGYLMIQGGYVCLSLLVALLMIIMASGSPGMLTIGLILFLVLLTGLLMGTQFSSSAHLRTTSIINSARESFSADLAGSATGIVLVSVYVVPLLGLPVTALFLAGLNVLATGVLAWKRR
;
A
#
# COMPACT_ATOMS: atom_id res chain seq x y z
N MET A 1 2.91 24.60 39.30
CA MET A 1 1.49 24.26 38.96
C MET A 1 1.16 24.37 37.48
N GLU A 2 1.57 25.42 36.73
CA GLU A 2 1.29 25.50 35.27
C GLU A 2 1.98 24.42 34.44
N SER A 3 3.25 24.11 34.69
CA SER A 3 3.97 23.06 33.96
C SER A 3 3.36 21.66 34.13
N GLN A 4 2.78 21.37 35.30
CA GLN A 4 2.12 20.09 35.57
C GLN A 4 0.82 19.87 34.76
N LYS A 5 0.14 20.93 34.29
CA LYS A 5 -1.06 20.84 33.45
C LYS A 5 -0.77 20.77 31.95
N ILE A 6 0.42 21.21 31.51
CA ILE A 6 0.83 21.24 30.09
C ILE A 6 1.29 19.86 29.59
N VAL A 7 2.03 19.13 30.41
CA VAL A 7 2.58 17.81 30.05
C VAL A 7 1.49 16.82 29.58
N PRO A 8 0.35 16.66 30.30
CA PRO A 8 -0.72 15.78 29.85
C PRO A 8 -1.29 16.11 28.46
N HIS A 9 -1.43 17.40 28.09
CA HIS A 9 -1.96 17.80 26.78
C HIS A 9 -0.99 17.52 25.64
N ARG A 10 0.31 17.71 25.85
CA ARG A 10 1.34 17.32 24.88
C ARG A 10 1.36 15.81 24.67
N LEU A 11 1.31 15.05 25.77
CA LEU A 11 1.27 13.59 25.71
C LEU A 11 0.03 13.07 24.97
N LEU A 12 -1.14 13.71 25.12
CA LEU A 12 -2.36 13.35 24.40
C LEU A 12 -2.24 13.60 22.89
N LEU A 13 -1.54 14.66 22.45
CA LEU A 13 -1.28 14.90 21.02
C LEU A 13 -0.33 13.84 20.44
N VAL A 14 0.71 13.50 21.18
CA VAL A 14 1.62 12.39 20.80
C VAL A 14 0.86 11.06 20.74
N LEU A 15 0.01 10.78 21.75
CA LEU A 15 -0.82 9.58 21.79
C LEU A 15 -1.80 9.52 20.63
N LEU A 16 -2.39 10.65 20.23
CA LEU A 16 -3.28 10.75 19.07
C LEU A 16 -2.57 10.31 17.79
N GLY A 17 -1.41 10.90 17.50
CA GLY A 17 -0.64 10.54 16.31
C GLY A 17 -0.10 9.11 16.35
N PHE A 18 0.38 8.65 17.51
CA PHE A 18 0.82 7.28 17.73
C PHE A 18 -0.30 6.28 17.40
N THR A 19 -1.50 6.50 17.98
CA THR A 19 -2.65 5.63 17.77
C THR A 19 -3.12 5.65 16.33
N ALA A 20 -3.18 6.84 15.71
CA ALA A 20 -3.62 7.01 14.33
C ALA A 20 -2.69 6.27 13.36
N MET A 21 -1.39 6.51 13.43
CA MET A 21 -0.41 5.88 12.53
C MET A 21 -0.32 4.38 12.75
N ALA A 22 -0.26 3.91 14.00
CA ALA A 22 -0.23 2.49 14.31
C ALA A 22 -1.47 1.76 13.78
N THR A 23 -2.67 2.33 14.00
CA THR A 23 -3.92 1.77 13.48
C THR A 23 -3.91 1.73 11.95
N GLN A 24 -3.48 2.80 11.30
CA GLN A 24 -3.40 2.90 9.84
C GLN A 24 -2.49 1.83 9.24
N VAL A 25 -1.27 1.67 9.77
CA VAL A 25 -0.30 0.68 9.29
C VAL A 25 -0.82 -0.75 9.45
N ILE A 26 -1.43 -1.06 10.62
CA ILE A 26 -1.97 -2.40 10.87
C ILE A 26 -3.16 -2.69 9.96
N LEU A 27 -4.10 -1.74 9.80
CA LEU A 27 -5.27 -1.92 8.94
C LEU A 27 -4.90 -2.00 7.45
N ILE A 28 -3.91 -1.23 6.97
CA ILE A 28 -3.40 -1.37 5.57
C ILE A 28 -2.92 -2.79 5.33
N ARG A 29 -2.17 -3.36 6.27
CA ARG A 29 -1.69 -4.74 6.15
C ARG A 29 -2.85 -5.74 6.01
N GLU A 30 -3.87 -5.62 6.84
CA GLU A 30 -5.06 -6.48 6.75
C GLU A 30 -5.82 -6.26 5.46
N VAL A 31 -5.99 -5.00 5.03
CA VAL A 31 -6.62 -4.66 3.74
C VAL A 31 -5.89 -5.30 2.58
N LEU A 32 -4.57 -5.25 2.56
CA LEU A 32 -3.78 -5.89 1.50
C LEU A 32 -3.98 -7.42 1.48
N ALA A 33 -4.11 -8.05 2.64
CA ALA A 33 -4.37 -9.49 2.73
C ALA A 33 -5.78 -9.90 2.29
N ILE A 34 -6.83 -9.16 2.72
CA ILE A 34 -8.23 -9.57 2.49
C ILE A 34 -8.85 -9.03 1.19
N PHE A 35 -8.21 -8.03 0.55
CA PHE A 35 -8.65 -7.46 -0.73
C PHE A 35 -7.73 -7.83 -1.90
N GLN A 36 -6.79 -8.77 -1.72
CA GLN A 36 -5.77 -9.13 -2.72
C GLN A 36 -5.04 -7.87 -3.23
N GLY A 37 -4.49 -7.10 -2.27
CA GLY A 37 -4.22 -5.69 -2.38
C GLY A 37 -3.22 -5.32 -3.46
N ASN A 38 -3.61 -4.31 -4.22
CA ASN A 38 -2.76 -3.54 -5.11
C ASN A 38 -2.69 -2.08 -4.62
N GLU A 39 -1.92 -1.27 -5.29
CA GLU A 39 -1.69 0.14 -4.95
C GLU A 39 -2.97 0.97 -5.01
N LEU A 40 -3.93 0.61 -5.87
CA LEU A 40 -5.25 1.25 -5.93
C LEU A 40 -6.01 1.07 -4.61
N VAL A 41 -5.98 -0.13 -4.04
CA VAL A 41 -6.64 -0.45 -2.77
C VAL A 41 -6.01 0.37 -1.64
N ILE A 42 -4.66 0.49 -1.62
CA ILE A 42 -3.94 1.35 -0.67
C ILE A 42 -4.37 2.82 -0.83
N GLY A 43 -4.35 3.32 -2.07
CA GLY A 43 -4.72 4.71 -2.35
C GLY A 43 -6.15 5.06 -1.95
N MET A 44 -7.10 4.17 -2.21
CA MET A 44 -8.50 4.33 -1.78
C MET A 44 -8.64 4.29 -0.25
N PHE A 45 -7.98 3.35 0.41
CA PHE A 45 -8.00 3.24 1.86
C PHE A 45 -7.47 4.53 2.52
N LEU A 46 -6.30 5.00 2.09
CA LEU A 46 -5.69 6.23 2.58
C LEU A 46 -6.53 7.46 2.27
N GLY A 47 -7.09 7.54 1.06
CA GLY A 47 -7.97 8.65 0.69
C GLY A 47 -9.23 8.73 1.54
N ILE A 48 -9.91 7.59 1.80
CA ILE A 48 -11.08 7.53 2.68
C ILE A 48 -10.68 7.85 4.12
N TRP A 49 -9.55 7.33 4.61
CA TRP A 49 -9.00 7.67 5.92
C TRP A 49 -8.83 9.17 6.11
N MET A 50 -8.15 9.82 5.17
CA MET A 50 -7.85 11.26 5.23
C MET A 50 -9.11 12.11 5.12
N ILE A 51 -10.04 11.80 4.21
CA ILE A 51 -11.27 12.59 4.04
C ILE A 51 -12.20 12.48 5.26
N LEU A 52 -12.30 11.29 5.86
CA LEU A 52 -13.08 11.10 7.10
C LEU A 52 -12.45 11.85 8.28
N THR A 53 -11.13 11.81 8.40
CA THR A 53 -10.40 12.58 9.43
C THR A 53 -10.55 14.09 9.21
N ALA A 54 -10.45 14.56 7.95
CA ALA A 54 -10.70 15.96 7.59
C ALA A 54 -12.12 16.40 7.97
N THR A 55 -13.11 15.55 7.70
CA THR A 55 -14.52 15.81 8.05
C THR A 55 -14.70 15.90 9.57
N GLY A 56 -14.09 14.98 10.33
CA GLY A 56 -14.07 15.02 11.77
C GLY A 56 -13.47 16.33 12.31
N ALA A 57 -12.32 16.74 11.77
CA ALA A 57 -11.67 17.99 12.14
C ALA A 57 -12.55 19.22 11.84
N TYR A 58 -13.17 19.24 10.67
CA TYR A 58 -14.08 20.32 10.28
C TYR A 58 -15.29 20.46 11.21
N LEU A 59 -15.86 19.36 11.66
CA LEU A 59 -17.02 19.31 12.55
C LEU A 59 -16.70 19.64 14.02
N SER A 60 -15.44 19.73 14.40
CA SER A 60 -15.01 19.91 15.80
C SER A 60 -15.58 21.16 16.49
N VAL A 61 -15.99 22.18 15.75
CA VAL A 61 -16.49 23.49 16.26
C VAL A 61 -18.02 23.55 16.40
N GLN A 62 -18.78 22.79 15.60
CA GLN A 62 -20.25 22.85 15.66
C GLN A 62 -20.82 22.45 17.03
N SER A 63 -20.13 21.54 17.73
CA SER A 63 -20.50 21.11 19.10
C SER A 63 -20.43 22.24 20.14
N SER A 64 -19.71 23.34 19.89
CA SER A 64 -19.62 24.50 20.82
C SER A 64 -20.64 25.61 20.54
N LYS A 65 -21.12 25.74 19.30
CA LYS A 65 -22.14 26.79 18.95
C LYS A 65 -23.53 26.47 19.48
N PHE A 66 -23.90 25.19 19.64
CA PHE A 66 -25.22 24.83 20.16
C PHE A 66 -25.46 25.20 21.63
N LYS A 67 -24.41 25.47 22.43
CA LYS A 67 -24.53 25.89 23.83
C LYS A 67 -24.47 27.41 24.06
N VAL A 68 -24.10 28.20 23.04
CA VAL A 68 -23.95 29.66 23.19
C VAL A 68 -25.22 30.45 22.78
N GLN A 69 -26.12 29.85 21.98
CA GLN A 69 -27.33 30.57 21.52
C GLN A 69 -28.49 30.59 22.51
N SER A 70 -28.41 29.87 23.65
CA SER A 70 -29.47 29.93 24.68
C SER A 70 -29.19 30.92 25.85
N GLY A 71 -28.12 31.73 25.74
CA GLY A 71 -27.70 32.61 26.84
C GLY A 71 -27.53 34.13 26.52
N PHE A 72 -27.96 34.58 25.34
CA PHE A 72 -27.75 35.97 24.96
C PHE A 72 -29.05 36.81 25.11
N LEU A 73 -29.42 37.12 26.35
CA LEU A 73 -30.15 38.33 26.71
C LEU A 73 -29.98 38.57 28.23
N LYS A 74 -29.04 39.38 28.63
CA LYS A 74 -29.04 40.38 29.67
C LYS A 74 -27.64 40.68 30.24
N ASN A 75 -27.38 41.97 30.24
CA ASN A 75 -26.42 42.76 31.04
C ASN A 75 -25.01 43.01 30.52
N LYS A 76 -24.90 44.18 29.89
CA LYS A 76 -23.74 45.08 29.98
C LYS A 76 -23.56 45.52 31.44
N SER A 77 -22.50 45.11 32.06
CA SER A 77 -21.72 45.76 33.16
C SER A 77 -21.08 44.68 34.03
N THR A 78 -19.83 44.50 33.86
CA THR A 78 -18.79 44.14 34.84
C THR A 78 -17.63 43.48 34.15
N ILE A 79 -16.71 44.28 33.67
CA ILE A 79 -15.32 43.91 33.49
C ILE A 79 -14.75 43.96 34.92
N ASP A 80 -14.76 42.84 35.59
CA ASP A 80 -13.80 42.44 36.62
C ASP A 80 -14.17 41.03 37.16
N ASN A 81 -13.17 40.23 37.41
CA ASN A 81 -13.26 38.87 38.02
C ASN A 81 -13.72 37.72 37.13
N ARG A 82 -13.01 37.43 36.02
CA ARG A 82 -12.98 36.07 35.46
C ARG A 82 -11.57 35.46 35.51
N GLN A 83 -10.92 35.53 36.65
CA GLN A 83 -9.75 34.70 36.99
C GLN A 83 -10.12 33.40 37.72
N SER A 84 -11.39 33.05 37.83
CA SER A 84 -11.82 31.86 38.52
C SER A 84 -12.40 30.85 37.53
N THR A 85 -11.77 29.69 37.50
CA THR A 85 -12.12 28.42 36.79
C THR A 85 -11.79 28.39 35.29
N ILE A 86 -10.50 28.39 34.95
CA ILE A 86 -10.06 27.62 33.78
C ILE A 86 -10.22 26.15 34.17
N GLU A 87 -11.45 25.64 34.07
CA GLU A 87 -11.72 24.21 34.15
C GLU A 87 -10.82 23.49 33.16
N ASN A 88 -10.11 22.48 33.65
CA ASN A 88 -9.15 21.69 32.90
C ASN A 88 -9.81 21.15 31.62
N PRO A 89 -9.43 21.61 30.41
CA PRO A 89 -10.14 21.27 29.15
C PRO A 89 -10.14 19.77 28.83
N ILE A 90 -9.20 18.98 29.40
CA ILE A 90 -9.17 17.51 29.34
C ILE A 90 -10.47 16.92 29.97
N ALA A 91 -11.11 17.68 30.90
CA ALA A 91 -12.37 17.26 31.55
C ALA A 91 -13.57 17.23 30.61
N LYS A 92 -13.52 17.92 29.46
CA LYS A 92 -14.69 18.12 28.58
C LYS A 92 -14.91 17.05 27.52
N SER A 93 -13.97 16.10 27.31
CA SER A 93 -14.13 15.06 26.28
C SER A 93 -13.49 13.71 26.67
N PRO A 94 -13.70 13.18 27.89
CA PRO A 94 -13.13 11.87 28.27
C PRO A 94 -13.65 10.75 27.36
N ASN A 95 -14.93 10.83 26.95
CA ASN A 95 -15.54 9.83 26.07
C ASN A 95 -14.83 9.71 24.71
N LEU A 96 -14.37 10.83 24.10
CA LEU A 96 -13.64 10.78 22.84
C LEU A 96 -12.26 10.13 22.99
N LEU A 97 -11.61 10.31 24.14
CA LEU A 97 -10.31 9.65 24.41
C LEU A 97 -10.47 8.14 24.64
N PHE A 98 -11.54 7.72 25.35
CA PHE A 98 -11.88 6.28 25.43
C PHE A 98 -12.19 5.71 24.06
N LEU A 99 -12.99 6.41 23.25
CA LEU A 99 -13.29 5.96 21.89
C LEU A 99 -12.04 5.87 21.04
N LEU A 100 -11.12 6.84 21.11
CA LEU A 100 -9.84 6.78 20.40
C LEU A 100 -9.07 5.50 20.72
N ALA A 101 -9.08 5.06 21.99
CA ALA A 101 -8.37 3.87 22.43
C ALA A 101 -9.05 2.55 22.00
N LEU A 102 -10.39 2.52 21.89
CA LEU A 102 -11.14 1.29 21.61
C LEU A 102 -11.45 1.06 20.12
N LEU A 103 -11.62 2.15 19.36
CA LEU A 103 -12.04 2.08 17.97
C LEU A 103 -11.04 1.40 17.01
N PRO A 104 -9.73 1.33 17.27
CA PRO A 104 -8.82 0.53 16.43
C PRO A 104 -9.24 -0.93 16.28
N VAL A 105 -9.56 -1.60 17.39
CA VAL A 105 -10.03 -2.99 17.37
C VAL A 105 -11.41 -3.10 16.69
N ALA A 106 -12.30 -2.15 16.97
CA ALA A 106 -13.62 -2.11 16.35
C ALA A 106 -13.53 -1.90 14.81
N SER A 107 -12.60 -1.08 14.33
CA SER A 107 -12.38 -0.83 12.90
C SER A 107 -11.94 -2.10 12.18
N LEU A 108 -11.03 -2.90 12.76
CA LEU A 108 -10.63 -4.19 12.19
C LEU A 108 -11.83 -5.16 12.13
N PHE A 109 -12.57 -5.28 13.25
CA PHE A 109 -13.74 -6.15 13.31
C PHE A 109 -14.78 -5.76 12.24
N LEU A 110 -15.08 -4.47 12.10
CA LEU A 110 -15.98 -3.96 11.06
C LEU A 110 -15.44 -4.24 9.65
N LEU A 111 -14.14 -4.00 9.42
CA LEU A 111 -13.50 -4.22 8.12
C LEU A 111 -13.69 -5.66 7.65
N VAL A 112 -13.29 -6.64 8.49
CA VAL A 112 -13.37 -8.07 8.15
C VAL A 112 -14.83 -8.53 8.04
N THR A 113 -15.67 -8.14 9.00
CA THR A 113 -17.07 -8.58 9.02
C THR A 113 -17.84 -8.03 7.82
N LEU A 114 -17.73 -6.75 7.51
CA LEU A 114 -18.40 -6.13 6.36
C LEU A 114 -17.89 -6.71 5.04
N ARG A 115 -16.56 -6.89 4.90
CA ARG A 115 -15.95 -7.47 3.71
C ARG A 115 -16.55 -8.82 3.36
N PHE A 116 -16.57 -9.75 4.31
CA PHE A 116 -17.03 -11.12 4.07
C PHE A 116 -18.55 -11.31 4.21
N SER A 117 -19.28 -10.32 4.72
CA SER A 117 -20.75 -10.30 4.68
C SER A 117 -21.28 -9.76 3.34
N LEU A 118 -20.58 -8.81 2.72
CA LEU A 118 -20.99 -8.20 1.44
C LEU A 118 -20.48 -8.95 0.21
N VAL A 119 -19.34 -9.67 0.35
CA VAL A 119 -18.74 -10.42 -0.75
C VAL A 119 -18.16 -11.72 -0.20
N PRO A 120 -18.51 -12.89 -0.76
CA PRO A 120 -17.99 -14.18 -0.33
C PRO A 120 -16.46 -14.24 -0.36
N ALA A 121 -15.88 -15.14 0.46
CA ALA A 121 -14.46 -15.44 0.41
C ALA A 121 -14.05 -15.99 -0.97
N GLY A 122 -12.83 -15.68 -1.41
CA GLY A 122 -12.33 -16.08 -2.73
C GLY A 122 -12.80 -15.19 -3.89
N ILE A 123 -13.77 -14.28 -3.69
CA ILE A 123 -14.22 -13.35 -4.72
C ILE A 123 -13.66 -11.95 -4.42
N MET A 124 -13.00 -11.35 -5.41
CA MET A 124 -12.54 -9.97 -5.32
C MET A 124 -13.74 -9.01 -5.35
N PRO A 125 -13.88 -8.09 -4.38
CA PRO A 125 -15.00 -7.15 -4.36
C PRO A 125 -14.85 -6.09 -5.43
N GLY A 126 -15.97 -5.66 -6.02
CA GLY A 126 -15.99 -4.50 -6.91
C GLY A 126 -15.74 -3.20 -6.15
N LEU A 127 -15.28 -2.17 -6.88
CA LEU A 127 -14.84 -0.89 -6.34
C LEU A 127 -15.89 -0.23 -5.41
N GLY A 128 -17.18 -0.24 -5.78
CA GLY A 128 -18.24 0.35 -4.98
C GLY A 128 -18.41 -0.33 -3.61
N LYS A 129 -18.34 -1.67 -3.56
CA LYS A 129 -18.37 -2.43 -2.30
C LYS A 129 -17.11 -2.20 -1.48
N THR A 130 -15.94 -2.10 -2.11
CA THR A 130 -14.68 -1.78 -1.44
C THR A 130 -14.73 -0.41 -0.76
N ILE A 131 -15.17 0.62 -1.49
CA ILE A 131 -15.35 1.99 -0.94
C ILE A 131 -16.34 1.96 0.23
N LEU A 132 -17.46 1.26 0.09
CA LEU A 132 -18.47 1.16 1.16
C LEU A 132 -17.90 0.51 2.42
N VAL A 133 -17.17 -0.61 2.28
CA VAL A 133 -16.53 -1.30 3.40
C VAL A 133 -15.51 -0.39 4.10
N PHE A 134 -14.62 0.27 3.33
CA PHE A 134 -13.64 1.19 3.92
C PHE A 134 -14.33 2.36 4.61
N PHE A 135 -15.32 2.98 3.97
CA PHE A 135 -16.06 4.08 4.56
C PHE A 135 -16.69 3.70 5.91
N LEU A 136 -17.44 2.60 5.96
CA LEU A 136 -18.12 2.17 7.19
C LEU A 136 -17.16 1.70 8.28
N ALA A 137 -16.08 0.99 7.92
CA ALA A 137 -15.11 0.48 8.89
C ALA A 137 -14.24 1.58 9.50
N LEU A 138 -13.86 2.59 8.71
CA LEU A 138 -12.97 3.65 9.14
C LEU A 138 -13.71 4.85 9.76
N LEU A 139 -15.00 5.05 9.42
CA LEU A 139 -15.79 6.20 9.86
C LEU A 139 -15.69 6.47 11.37
N PRO A 140 -15.90 5.48 12.28
CA PRO A 140 -15.88 5.77 13.71
C PRO A 140 -14.53 6.29 14.20
N PHE A 141 -13.43 5.62 13.82
CA PHE A 141 -12.09 5.98 14.27
C PHE A 141 -11.61 7.30 13.68
N CYS A 142 -11.71 7.47 12.37
CA CYS A 142 -11.24 8.67 11.67
C CYS A 142 -11.99 9.93 12.11
N MET A 143 -13.31 9.83 12.31
CA MET A 143 -14.11 10.94 12.83
C MET A 143 -13.68 11.36 14.23
N VAL A 144 -13.45 10.40 15.14
CA VAL A 144 -13.00 10.70 16.50
C VAL A 144 -11.59 11.29 16.50
N SER A 145 -10.67 10.72 15.75
CA SER A 145 -9.30 11.22 15.60
C SER A 145 -9.30 12.68 15.07
N GLY A 146 -10.04 12.92 13.98
CA GLY A 146 -10.18 14.26 13.41
C GLY A 146 -10.79 15.28 14.37
N LEU A 147 -11.85 14.90 15.12
CA LEU A 147 -12.47 15.76 16.14
C LEU A 147 -11.51 16.13 17.28
N LEU A 148 -10.62 15.23 17.66
CA LEU A 148 -9.71 15.40 18.80
C LEU A 148 -8.59 16.40 18.52
N PHE A 149 -7.98 16.38 17.33
CA PHE A 149 -6.83 17.24 17.01
C PHE A 149 -7.07 18.73 17.27
N PRO A 150 -8.09 19.41 16.67
CA PRO A 150 -8.32 20.82 16.92
C PRO A 150 -8.68 21.14 18.38
N LYS A 151 -9.38 20.23 19.06
CA LYS A 151 -9.75 20.41 20.48
C LYS A 151 -8.52 20.35 21.40
N LEU A 152 -7.60 19.41 21.18
CA LEU A 152 -6.38 19.27 21.97
C LEU A 152 -5.42 20.45 21.74
N VAL A 153 -5.25 20.87 20.48
CA VAL A 153 -4.44 22.04 20.11
C VAL A 153 -5.02 23.32 20.73
N ASN A 154 -6.33 23.51 20.65
CA ASN A 154 -6.98 24.67 21.28
C ASN A 154 -6.78 24.67 22.79
N SER A 155 -6.93 23.51 23.44
CA SER A 155 -6.71 23.37 24.89
C SER A 155 -5.27 23.70 25.30
N LEU A 156 -4.28 23.18 24.54
CA LEU A 156 -2.86 23.43 24.78
C LEU A 156 -2.52 24.93 24.60
N SER A 157 -3.09 25.56 23.57
CA SER A 157 -2.89 26.99 23.27
C SER A 157 -3.50 27.89 24.30
N LEU A 158 -4.70 27.60 24.81
CA LEU A 158 -5.34 28.31 25.89
C LEU A 158 -4.53 28.26 27.19
N LEU A 159 -3.95 27.13 27.53
CA LEU A 159 -3.09 27.00 28.72
C LEU A 159 -1.81 27.82 28.63
N LYS A 160 -1.25 28.03 27.44
CA LYS A 160 -0.03 28.80 27.23
C LYS A 160 -0.27 30.27 26.80
N GLY A 161 -1.52 30.66 26.59
CA GLY A 161 -1.86 32.01 26.15
C GLY A 161 -1.31 32.42 24.78
N LYS A 162 -0.95 31.44 23.92
CA LYS A 162 -0.39 31.67 22.57
C LYS A 162 -0.81 30.60 21.58
N ASN A 163 -0.79 30.95 20.28
CA ASN A 163 -1.09 30.00 19.21
C ASN A 163 0.02 28.94 19.11
N LEU A 164 -0.33 27.67 19.38
CA LEU A 164 0.57 26.52 19.35
C LEU A 164 0.15 25.50 18.30
N LEU A 165 -0.54 25.91 17.24
CA LEU A 165 -1.02 25.02 16.18
C LEU A 165 0.13 24.26 15.52
N HIS A 166 1.24 24.93 15.24
CA HIS A 166 2.44 24.31 14.68
C HIS A 166 3.08 23.27 15.63
N GLU A 167 3.13 23.59 16.95
CA GLU A 167 3.64 22.68 17.97
C GLU A 167 2.72 21.45 18.11
N GLY A 168 1.39 21.67 18.06
CA GLY A 168 0.41 20.59 18.12
C GLY A 168 0.53 19.62 16.94
N TYR A 169 0.74 20.15 15.74
CA TYR A 169 0.95 19.35 14.53
C TYR A 169 2.28 18.56 14.60
N ALA A 170 3.35 19.20 15.09
CA ALA A 170 4.63 18.52 15.30
C ALA A 170 4.55 17.38 16.33
N LEU A 171 3.80 17.59 17.44
CA LEU A 171 3.62 16.57 18.48
C LEU A 171 2.81 15.38 17.99
N GLU A 172 1.74 15.63 17.25
CA GLU A 172 0.93 14.59 16.61
C GLU A 172 1.77 13.80 15.61
N SER A 173 2.50 14.47 14.72
CA SER A 173 3.40 13.82 13.76
C SER A 173 4.52 13.04 14.46
N ALA A 174 5.08 13.54 15.57
CA ALA A 174 6.09 12.80 16.35
C ALA A 174 5.53 11.50 16.93
N GLY A 175 4.28 11.51 17.41
CA GLY A 175 3.56 10.30 17.78
C GLY A 175 3.45 9.33 16.60
N GLY A 176 3.12 9.84 15.41
CA GLY A 176 3.06 9.07 14.17
C GLY A 176 4.38 8.40 13.79
N VAL A 177 5.52 9.11 13.95
CA VAL A 177 6.86 8.52 13.73
C VAL A 177 7.07 7.29 14.62
N VAL A 178 6.81 7.43 15.92
CA VAL A 178 7.02 6.33 16.89
C VAL A 178 6.07 5.17 16.58
N GLY A 179 4.79 5.45 16.30
CA GLY A 179 3.79 4.44 15.95
C GLY A 179 4.16 3.69 14.67
N GLY A 180 4.50 4.41 13.61
CA GLY A 180 4.89 3.83 12.32
C GLY A 180 6.13 2.93 12.43
N LEU A 181 7.21 3.39 13.07
CA LEU A 181 8.44 2.61 13.23
C LEU A 181 8.23 1.39 14.12
N LEU A 182 7.58 1.56 15.28
CA LEU A 182 7.41 0.49 16.25
C LEU A 182 6.58 -0.66 15.64
N PHE A 183 5.46 -0.34 14.97
CA PHE A 183 4.60 -1.36 14.39
C PHE A 183 5.16 -1.97 13.12
N SER A 184 5.89 -1.21 12.29
CA SER A 184 6.49 -1.75 11.07
C SER A 184 7.75 -2.58 11.32
N LEU A 185 8.59 -2.23 12.31
CA LEU A 185 9.87 -2.90 12.52
C LEU A 185 9.81 -3.98 13.59
N VAL A 186 8.87 -3.90 14.53
CA VAL A 186 8.82 -4.81 15.69
C VAL A 186 7.55 -5.66 15.65
N PHE A 187 6.37 -5.04 15.73
CA PHE A 187 5.14 -5.80 15.94
C PHE A 187 4.69 -6.59 14.72
N ILE A 188 4.99 -6.12 13.50
CA ILE A 188 4.67 -6.85 12.27
C ILE A 188 5.36 -8.24 12.21
N LEU A 189 6.51 -8.38 12.88
CA LEU A 189 7.28 -9.63 12.91
C LEU A 189 6.78 -10.62 13.98
N ILE A 190 6.09 -10.11 15.00
CA ILE A 190 5.82 -10.87 16.23
C ILE A 190 4.33 -11.19 16.35
N LEU A 191 3.44 -10.24 16.00
CA LEU A 191 2.02 -10.32 16.30
C LEU A 191 1.14 -10.24 15.06
N PRO A 192 0.05 -11.04 14.98
CA PRO A 192 -1.03 -10.84 14.02
C PRO A 192 -1.71 -9.47 14.17
N PRO A 193 -2.48 -9.00 13.15
CA PRO A 193 -3.13 -7.69 13.18
C PRO A 193 -4.08 -7.47 14.35
N TYR A 194 -4.87 -8.48 14.70
CA TYR A 194 -5.84 -8.38 15.80
C TYR A 194 -5.15 -8.17 17.15
N GLU A 195 -4.16 -9.01 17.49
CA GLU A 195 -3.38 -8.91 18.72
C GLU A 195 -2.59 -7.59 18.78
N SER A 196 -2.08 -7.14 17.65
CA SER A 196 -1.39 -5.84 17.56
C SER A 196 -2.32 -4.68 17.93
N LEU A 197 -3.58 -4.68 17.45
CA LEU A 197 -4.55 -3.64 17.78
C LEU A 197 -5.06 -3.74 19.23
N VAL A 198 -5.20 -4.95 19.76
CA VAL A 198 -5.52 -5.15 21.19
C VAL A 198 -4.41 -4.58 22.07
N LEU A 199 -3.14 -4.86 21.73
CA LEU A 199 -2.00 -4.31 22.46
C LEU A 199 -1.94 -2.79 22.36
N LEU A 200 -2.18 -2.23 21.16
CA LEU A 200 -2.28 -0.78 20.95
C LEU A 200 -3.37 -0.16 21.82
N SER A 201 -4.58 -0.72 21.80
CA SER A 201 -5.72 -0.25 22.60
C SER A 201 -5.44 -0.31 24.09
N THR A 202 -4.86 -1.42 24.56
CA THR A 202 -4.44 -1.59 25.96
C THR A 202 -3.40 -0.56 26.37
N PHE A 203 -2.37 -0.34 25.55
CA PHE A 203 -1.36 0.68 25.78
C PHE A 203 -1.97 2.09 25.86
N CYS A 204 -2.86 2.44 24.95
CA CYS A 204 -3.57 3.73 24.97
C CYS A 204 -4.38 3.91 26.27
N LEU A 205 -5.10 2.87 26.72
CA LEU A 205 -5.86 2.90 27.97
C LEU A 205 -4.95 3.02 29.20
N LEU A 206 -3.78 2.38 29.21
CA LEU A 206 -2.77 2.55 30.27
C LEU A 206 -2.20 3.97 30.32
N VAL A 207 -1.92 4.58 29.15
CA VAL A 207 -1.50 5.98 29.11
C VAL A 207 -2.60 6.90 29.64
N LEU A 208 -3.85 6.67 29.26
CA LEU A 208 -5.01 7.43 29.80
C LEU A 208 -5.18 7.22 31.31
N PHE A 209 -5.01 6.01 31.81
CA PHE A 209 -4.98 5.72 33.25
C PHE A 209 -3.97 6.61 33.99
N VAL A 210 -2.72 6.65 33.52
CA VAL A 210 -1.67 7.48 34.13
C VAL A 210 -2.01 8.96 34.06
N ILE A 211 -2.48 9.47 32.90
CA ILE A 211 -2.85 10.88 32.71
C ILE A 211 -3.98 11.27 33.68
N TRP A 212 -5.01 10.46 33.82
CA TRP A 212 -6.15 10.76 34.70
C TRP A 212 -5.82 10.59 36.18
N LEU A 213 -4.94 9.65 36.52
CA LEU A 213 -4.46 9.49 37.89
C LEU A 213 -3.68 10.74 38.33
N ILE A 214 -2.71 11.22 37.51
CA ILE A 214 -1.94 12.44 37.78
C ILE A 214 -2.86 13.69 37.78
N SER A 215 -3.94 13.66 37.00
CA SER A 215 -4.92 14.75 36.95
C SER A 215 -5.97 14.72 38.07
N GLY A 216 -5.88 13.79 39.03
CA GLY A 216 -6.78 13.62 40.16
C GLY A 216 -8.17 13.06 39.78
N LYS A 217 -8.33 12.47 38.59
CA LYS A 217 -9.61 11.91 38.10
C LYS A 217 -9.64 10.40 38.34
N ILE A 218 -9.70 10.00 39.61
CA ILE A 218 -9.54 8.60 40.05
C ILE A 218 -10.57 7.68 39.38
N VAL A 219 -11.83 8.07 39.27
CA VAL A 219 -12.88 7.26 38.65
C VAL A 219 -12.59 6.95 37.18
N LEU A 220 -12.17 7.95 36.40
CA LEU A 220 -11.78 7.77 34.99
C LEU A 220 -10.52 6.91 34.86
N ALA A 221 -9.57 7.07 35.78
CA ALA A 221 -8.35 6.26 35.82
C ALA A 221 -8.71 4.79 36.07
N ILE A 222 -9.48 4.48 37.10
CA ILE A 222 -9.94 3.11 37.39
C ILE A 222 -10.70 2.53 36.18
N LEU A 223 -11.61 3.29 35.57
CA LEU A 223 -12.35 2.86 34.39
C LEU A 223 -11.40 2.52 33.22
N ALA A 224 -10.37 3.33 32.97
CA ALA A 224 -9.38 3.06 31.93
C ALA A 224 -8.57 1.79 32.21
N LEU A 225 -8.17 1.60 33.48
CA LEU A 225 -7.42 0.41 33.87
C LEU A 225 -8.26 -0.87 33.72
N VAL A 226 -9.51 -0.85 34.21
CA VAL A 226 -10.42 -2.00 34.11
C VAL A 226 -10.74 -2.32 32.65
N THR A 227 -11.05 -1.28 31.83
CA THR A 227 -11.31 -1.46 30.40
C THR A 227 -10.07 -2.00 29.70
N GLY A 228 -8.86 -1.50 30.03
CA GLY A 228 -7.60 -1.99 29.49
C GLY A 228 -7.34 -3.45 29.81
N ALA A 229 -7.62 -3.88 31.05
CA ALA A 229 -7.51 -5.28 31.45
C ALA A 229 -8.51 -6.17 30.67
N VAL A 230 -9.76 -5.73 30.52
CA VAL A 230 -10.78 -6.45 29.73
C VAL A 230 -10.34 -6.59 28.27
N VAL A 231 -9.89 -5.50 27.63
CA VAL A 231 -9.41 -5.52 26.23
C VAL A 231 -8.22 -6.44 26.09
N PHE A 232 -7.26 -6.41 27.01
CA PHE A 232 -6.08 -7.27 27.01
C PHE A 232 -6.42 -8.76 27.07
N LEU A 233 -7.46 -9.12 27.85
CA LEU A 233 -7.92 -10.50 28.00
C LEU A 233 -8.84 -10.99 26.85
N MET A 234 -9.33 -10.08 25.99
CA MET A 234 -10.23 -10.42 24.88
C MET A 234 -9.72 -11.51 23.94
N PRO A 235 -8.43 -11.54 23.49
CA PRO A 235 -7.94 -12.58 22.60
C PRO A 235 -8.08 -13.99 23.17
N THR A 236 -7.87 -14.13 24.48
CA THR A 236 -7.88 -15.44 25.15
C THR A 236 -9.29 -15.95 25.43
N VAL A 237 -10.26 -15.06 25.68
CA VAL A 237 -11.60 -15.43 26.18
C VAL A 237 -12.66 -15.46 25.06
N ALA A 238 -12.62 -14.52 24.13
CA ALA A 238 -13.75 -14.26 23.22
C ALA A 238 -13.71 -15.04 21.89
N GLY A 239 -12.62 -15.74 21.57
CA GLY A 239 -12.49 -16.46 20.29
C GLY A 239 -12.63 -15.58 19.04
N ILE A 240 -12.45 -14.24 19.20
CA ILE A 240 -12.67 -13.26 18.12
C ILE A 240 -11.70 -13.50 16.97
N ALA A 241 -10.43 -13.81 17.26
CA ALA A 241 -9.46 -14.16 16.22
C ALA A 241 -9.98 -15.34 15.37
N ARG A 242 -10.41 -16.43 16.02
CA ARG A 242 -11.00 -17.59 15.33
C ARG A 242 -12.27 -17.25 14.54
N TYR A 243 -13.08 -16.31 15.02
CA TYR A 243 -14.25 -15.84 14.28
C TYR A 243 -13.84 -15.10 12.99
N LEU A 244 -12.84 -14.21 13.07
CA LEU A 244 -12.32 -13.48 11.91
C LEU A 244 -11.71 -14.45 10.88
N ASP A 245 -10.91 -15.41 11.34
CA ASP A 245 -10.32 -16.46 10.50
C ASP A 245 -11.38 -17.30 9.77
N ARG A 246 -12.41 -17.74 10.49
CA ARG A 246 -13.53 -18.50 9.89
C ARG A 246 -14.31 -17.70 8.85
N LYS A 247 -14.41 -16.38 9.01
CA LYS A 247 -15.04 -15.51 8.02
C LYS A 247 -14.19 -15.40 6.77
N GLN A 248 -12.88 -15.29 6.91
CA GLN A 248 -11.93 -15.17 5.80
C GLN A 248 -11.83 -16.48 5.00
N PHE A 249 -11.80 -17.62 5.66
CA PHE A 249 -11.68 -18.94 5.05
C PHE A 249 -12.99 -19.74 5.20
N SER A 250 -14.11 -19.17 4.76
CA SER A 250 -15.42 -19.82 4.88
C SER A 250 -15.45 -21.16 4.12
N ARG A 251 -16.02 -22.20 4.76
CA ARG A 251 -16.11 -23.59 4.25
C ARG A 251 -14.77 -24.35 4.18
N GLN A 252 -13.74 -23.87 4.84
CA GLN A 252 -12.45 -24.54 4.94
C GLN A 252 -12.04 -24.63 6.41
N ASP A 253 -11.32 -25.70 6.75
CA ASP A 253 -10.74 -25.83 8.09
C ASP A 253 -9.39 -25.11 8.11
N VAL A 254 -9.31 -24.01 8.85
CA VAL A 254 -8.06 -23.27 9.02
C VAL A 254 -7.13 -24.05 9.93
N VAL A 255 -5.98 -24.44 9.40
CA VAL A 255 -4.95 -25.21 10.10
C VAL A 255 -3.95 -24.29 10.79
N GLU A 256 -3.45 -23.28 10.06
CA GLU A 256 -2.50 -22.30 10.60
C GLU A 256 -2.63 -20.97 9.86
N ILE A 257 -2.56 -19.87 10.61
CA ILE A 257 -2.38 -18.52 10.05
C ILE A 257 -1.09 -17.96 10.64
N ARG A 258 -0.25 -17.41 9.77
CA ARG A 258 1.04 -16.86 10.14
C ARG A 258 1.29 -15.52 9.49
N SER A 259 1.57 -14.54 10.31
CA SER A 259 2.03 -13.25 9.85
C SER A 259 3.50 -13.29 9.46
N SER A 260 3.86 -12.60 8.39
CA SER A 260 5.23 -12.46 7.91
C SER A 260 5.52 -11.01 7.47
N PRO A 261 6.79 -10.63 7.29
CA PRO A 261 7.14 -9.34 6.70
C PRO A 261 6.61 -9.13 5.27
N PHE A 262 6.26 -10.23 4.58
CA PHE A 262 5.74 -10.25 3.21
C PHE A 262 4.20 -10.27 3.15
N GLY A 263 3.54 -10.45 4.29
CA GLY A 263 2.10 -10.50 4.38
C GLY A 263 1.57 -11.64 5.24
N LEU A 264 0.32 -12.00 5.02
CA LEU A 264 -0.39 -13.04 5.76
C LEU A 264 -0.30 -14.38 4.99
N LEU A 265 0.28 -15.38 5.64
CA LEU A 265 0.30 -16.76 5.15
C LEU A 265 -0.77 -17.57 5.88
N ALA A 266 -1.48 -18.41 5.16
CA ALA A 266 -2.46 -19.31 5.76
C ALA A 266 -2.39 -20.71 5.15
N VAL A 267 -2.68 -21.72 5.98
CA VAL A 267 -2.89 -23.11 5.57
C VAL A 267 -4.30 -23.49 5.93
N SER A 268 -5.06 -23.93 4.96
CA SER A 268 -6.40 -24.48 5.18
C SER A 268 -6.52 -25.88 4.61
N LYS A 269 -7.54 -26.59 5.07
CA LYS A 269 -7.88 -27.92 4.58
C LYS A 269 -9.31 -27.90 4.05
N MET A 270 -9.50 -28.47 2.88
CA MET A 270 -10.80 -28.70 2.26
C MET A 270 -10.91 -30.18 1.87
N GLY A 271 -11.62 -30.96 2.68
CA GLY A 271 -11.58 -32.42 2.59
C GLY A 271 -10.16 -32.93 2.90
N ASN A 272 -9.56 -33.64 1.95
CA ASN A 272 -8.16 -34.14 2.05
C ASN A 272 -7.13 -33.18 1.47
N GLU A 273 -7.57 -32.10 0.80
CA GLU A 273 -6.72 -31.16 0.11
C GLU A 273 -6.15 -30.10 1.07
N LEU A 274 -4.85 -29.87 1.01
CA LEU A 274 -4.18 -28.75 1.65
C LEU A 274 -4.04 -27.59 0.66
N ILE A 275 -4.48 -26.42 1.09
CA ILE A 275 -4.40 -25.19 0.32
C ILE A 275 -3.56 -24.21 1.11
N ILE A 276 -2.51 -23.70 0.48
CA ILE A 276 -1.63 -22.67 1.07
C ILE A 276 -1.90 -21.35 0.40
N TYR A 277 -2.09 -20.33 1.21
CA TYR A 277 -2.41 -18.98 0.78
C TYR A 277 -1.27 -18.02 1.12
N ASP A 278 -0.98 -17.12 0.19
CA ASP A 278 -0.18 -15.93 0.42
C ASP A 278 -1.05 -14.69 0.12
N ASN A 279 -1.27 -13.84 1.13
CA ASN A 279 -2.12 -12.66 1.04
C ASN A 279 -3.53 -12.96 0.47
N GLY A 280 -4.15 -14.06 0.92
CA GLY A 280 -5.48 -14.48 0.49
C GLY A 280 -5.55 -15.11 -0.91
N SER A 281 -4.43 -15.19 -1.64
CA SER A 281 -4.33 -15.88 -2.93
C SER A 281 -3.78 -17.30 -2.74
N PRO A 282 -4.39 -18.34 -3.33
CA PRO A 282 -3.85 -19.68 -3.25
C PRO A 282 -2.55 -19.78 -4.08
N VAL A 283 -1.47 -20.23 -3.44
CA VAL A 283 -0.15 -20.37 -4.05
C VAL A 283 0.30 -21.84 -4.19
N SER A 284 -0.36 -22.74 -3.48
CA SER A 284 -0.13 -24.18 -3.59
C SER A 284 -1.44 -24.93 -3.37
N LEU A 285 -1.80 -25.74 -4.36
CA LEU A 285 -2.92 -26.67 -4.35
C LEU A 285 -2.33 -28.06 -4.57
N SER A 286 -2.61 -29.03 -3.71
CA SER A 286 -2.04 -30.38 -3.84
C SER A 286 -2.51 -31.11 -5.09
N ALA A 287 -3.68 -30.77 -5.64
CA ALA A 287 -4.32 -31.44 -6.76
C ALA A 287 -4.14 -30.78 -8.14
N ASP A 288 -3.43 -29.66 -8.26
CA ASP A 288 -3.30 -28.96 -9.54
C ASP A 288 -2.15 -29.52 -10.40
N VAL A 289 -2.36 -30.73 -10.93
CA VAL A 289 -1.39 -31.38 -11.81
C VAL A 289 -1.21 -30.64 -13.12
N ILE A 290 -2.31 -30.12 -13.70
CA ILE A 290 -2.30 -29.47 -15.01
C ILE A 290 -1.39 -28.25 -15.01
N GLN A 291 -1.67 -27.27 -14.13
CA GLN A 291 -0.84 -26.06 -14.08
C GLN A 291 0.61 -26.36 -13.72
N ARG A 292 0.85 -27.32 -12.82
CA ARG A 292 2.18 -27.70 -12.39
C ARG A 292 2.99 -28.28 -13.54
N GLU A 293 2.42 -29.22 -14.30
CA GLU A 293 3.10 -29.84 -15.44
C GLU A 293 3.29 -28.87 -16.61
N GLU A 294 2.26 -28.09 -16.97
CA GLU A 294 2.38 -27.11 -18.05
C GLU A 294 3.46 -26.07 -17.76
N ALA A 295 3.54 -25.56 -16.51
CA ALA A 295 4.52 -24.55 -16.12
C ALA A 295 5.98 -25.00 -16.26
N VAL A 296 6.22 -26.31 -16.26
CA VAL A 296 7.57 -26.88 -16.33
C VAL A 296 7.85 -27.52 -17.68
N HIS A 297 6.96 -28.45 -18.10
CA HIS A 297 7.30 -29.36 -19.17
C HIS A 297 7.33 -28.72 -20.56
N TYR A 298 6.55 -27.69 -20.85
CA TYR A 298 6.61 -27.04 -22.16
C TYR A 298 8.02 -26.50 -22.47
N ALA A 299 8.66 -25.82 -21.54
CA ALA A 299 10.02 -25.31 -21.76
C ALA A 299 11.08 -26.45 -21.68
N MET A 300 10.91 -27.35 -20.70
CA MET A 300 11.87 -28.43 -20.47
C MET A 300 11.87 -29.47 -21.60
N LEU A 301 10.73 -29.74 -22.24
CA LEU A 301 10.61 -30.68 -23.38
C LEU A 301 11.19 -30.05 -24.65
N LEU A 302 11.01 -28.75 -24.88
CA LEU A 302 11.48 -28.08 -26.08
C LEU A 302 12.98 -27.76 -26.04
N HIS A 303 13.59 -27.71 -24.87
CA HIS A 303 15.06 -27.62 -24.77
C HIS A 303 15.68 -28.98 -24.90
N ARG A 304 16.67 -29.15 -25.78
CA ARG A 304 17.25 -30.46 -26.12
C ARG A 304 17.81 -31.19 -24.91
N SER A 305 18.59 -30.57 -24.08
CA SER A 305 19.23 -31.15 -22.89
C SER A 305 19.35 -30.12 -21.76
N PRO A 306 18.28 -29.87 -20.98
CA PRO A 306 18.32 -28.87 -19.90
C PRO A 306 19.15 -29.41 -18.73
N LYS A 307 20.27 -28.77 -18.41
CA LYS A 307 21.17 -29.10 -17.29
C LYS A 307 21.08 -28.13 -16.14
N LYS A 308 21.03 -26.82 -16.45
CA LYS A 308 20.97 -25.75 -15.46
C LYS A 308 19.64 -25.04 -15.57
N VAL A 309 18.84 -25.13 -14.53
CA VAL A 309 17.48 -24.55 -14.49
C VAL A 309 17.41 -23.47 -13.43
N LEU A 310 16.82 -22.34 -13.78
CA LEU A 310 16.41 -21.31 -12.83
C LEU A 310 14.89 -21.34 -12.70
N LEU A 311 14.40 -21.50 -11.49
CA LEU A 311 13.00 -21.36 -11.14
C LEU A 311 12.81 -20.09 -10.30
N VAL A 312 12.03 -19.14 -10.81
CA VAL A 312 11.67 -17.90 -10.12
C VAL A 312 10.24 -18.03 -9.61
N SER A 313 10.10 -18.13 -8.29
CA SER A 313 8.84 -18.37 -7.57
C SER A 313 8.10 -19.66 -8.00
N GLY A 314 6.98 -19.97 -7.34
CA GLY A 314 6.13 -21.11 -7.70
C GLY A 314 6.71 -22.52 -7.42
N GLY A 315 7.91 -22.64 -6.87
CA GLY A 315 8.48 -23.95 -6.50
C GLY A 315 7.67 -24.69 -5.44
N VAL A 316 6.99 -23.95 -4.59
CA VAL A 316 6.10 -24.47 -3.53
C VAL A 316 4.87 -25.19 -4.08
N SER A 317 4.48 -24.99 -5.34
CA SER A 317 3.36 -25.68 -5.97
C SER A 317 3.71 -27.11 -6.48
N GLY A 318 4.98 -27.54 -6.36
CA GLY A 318 5.49 -28.82 -6.82
C GLY A 318 6.24 -28.77 -8.17
N ALA A 319 6.48 -27.58 -8.71
CA ALA A 319 7.26 -27.42 -9.95
C ALA A 319 8.68 -27.99 -9.81
N ILE A 320 9.26 -28.01 -8.61
CA ILE A 320 10.58 -28.59 -8.35
C ILE A 320 10.57 -30.09 -8.62
N ASP A 321 9.53 -30.81 -8.18
CA ASP A 321 9.39 -32.24 -8.40
C ASP A 321 9.34 -32.56 -9.91
N GLU A 322 8.64 -31.76 -10.70
CA GLU A 322 8.55 -31.90 -12.15
C GLU A 322 9.90 -31.61 -12.84
N ILE A 323 10.66 -30.62 -12.37
CA ILE A 323 12.01 -30.35 -12.91
C ILE A 323 12.96 -31.51 -12.63
N LEU A 324 12.85 -32.12 -11.45
CA LEU A 324 13.73 -33.27 -11.06
C LEU A 324 13.48 -34.54 -11.85
N LYS A 325 12.38 -34.68 -12.59
CA LYS A 325 12.17 -35.79 -13.55
C LYS A 325 13.21 -35.75 -14.68
N TYR A 326 13.82 -34.60 -14.94
CA TYR A 326 14.87 -34.46 -15.96
C TYR A 326 16.27 -34.65 -15.36
N PRO A 327 17.26 -35.06 -16.22
CA PRO A 327 18.64 -35.23 -15.79
C PRO A 327 19.37 -33.88 -15.61
N VAL A 328 18.78 -33.01 -14.79
CA VAL A 328 19.36 -31.70 -14.49
C VAL A 328 20.55 -31.82 -13.55
N GLU A 329 21.57 -30.98 -13.77
CA GLU A 329 22.76 -30.90 -12.92
C GLU A 329 22.58 -29.91 -11.77
N LYS A 330 21.79 -28.82 -12.02
CA LYS A 330 21.60 -27.76 -11.07
C LYS A 330 20.26 -27.09 -11.24
N VAL A 331 19.56 -26.86 -10.12
CA VAL A 331 18.32 -26.09 -10.02
C VAL A 331 18.52 -24.97 -9.00
N ASP A 332 18.49 -23.73 -9.45
CA ASP A 332 18.44 -22.58 -8.56
C ASP A 332 16.96 -22.15 -8.40
N TYR A 333 16.40 -22.38 -7.22
CA TYR A 333 15.06 -21.92 -6.89
C TYR A 333 15.13 -20.62 -6.08
N VAL A 334 14.62 -19.52 -6.67
CA VAL A 334 14.65 -18.19 -6.08
C VAL A 334 13.26 -17.81 -5.61
N GLU A 335 13.11 -17.65 -4.30
CA GLU A 335 11.84 -17.25 -3.65
C GLU A 335 12.12 -16.12 -2.66
N PRO A 336 11.49 -14.94 -2.84
CA PRO A 336 11.73 -13.81 -1.95
C PRO A 336 11.20 -14.03 -0.53
N ASN A 337 10.17 -14.90 -0.35
CA ASN A 337 9.50 -15.10 0.93
C ASN A 337 9.98 -16.39 1.64
N PRO A 338 10.97 -16.32 2.54
CA PRO A 338 11.45 -17.51 3.25
C PRO A 338 10.44 -18.09 4.24
N TRP A 339 9.45 -17.29 4.65
CA TRP A 339 8.38 -17.73 5.54
C TRP A 339 7.40 -18.66 4.80
N LEU A 340 7.14 -18.38 3.53
CA LEU A 340 6.32 -19.24 2.68
C LEU A 340 6.97 -20.62 2.54
N ILE A 341 8.25 -20.68 2.22
CA ILE A 341 8.98 -21.95 2.07
C ILE A 341 8.94 -22.77 3.37
N ARG A 342 9.24 -22.13 4.52
CA ARG A 342 9.19 -22.81 5.83
C ARG A 342 7.79 -23.30 6.20
N LEU A 343 6.75 -22.56 5.82
CA LEU A 343 5.37 -22.97 6.05
C LEU A 343 5.00 -24.17 5.18
N VAL A 344 5.35 -24.12 3.88
CA VAL A 344 5.10 -25.22 2.95
C VAL A 344 5.85 -26.48 3.39
N ASP A 345 7.14 -26.37 3.68
CA ASP A 345 8.00 -27.48 4.10
C ASP A 345 7.48 -28.22 5.34
N LYS A 346 6.84 -27.50 6.27
CA LYS A 346 6.20 -28.06 7.46
C LYS A 346 5.04 -29.01 7.12
N TYR A 347 4.26 -28.72 6.06
CA TYR A 347 3.04 -29.45 5.71
C TYR A 347 3.23 -30.38 4.50
N ARG A 348 4.14 -30.00 3.62
CA ARG A 348 4.57 -30.75 2.44
C ARG A 348 6.08 -30.61 2.32
N PRO A 349 6.85 -31.58 2.82
CA PRO A 349 8.31 -31.54 2.75
C PRO A 349 8.80 -31.27 1.33
N LEU A 350 9.65 -30.27 1.19
CA LEU A 350 10.27 -29.93 -0.10
C LEU A 350 11.40 -30.91 -0.40
N PRO A 351 11.71 -31.17 -1.67
CA PRO A 351 12.76 -32.12 -2.04
C PRO A 351 14.12 -31.75 -1.45
N ASP A 352 14.74 -32.69 -0.73
CA ASP A 352 16.13 -32.60 -0.25
C ASP A 352 17.06 -33.28 -1.27
N ASP A 353 17.34 -32.58 -2.38
CA ASP A 353 18.18 -33.08 -3.48
C ASP A 353 19.38 -32.14 -3.64
N ARG A 354 20.60 -32.68 -3.74
CA ARG A 354 21.86 -31.93 -3.87
C ARG A 354 21.91 -31.03 -5.12
N ARG A 355 21.10 -31.32 -6.12
CA ARG A 355 20.98 -30.51 -7.34
C ARG A 355 20.26 -29.20 -7.09
N ILE A 356 19.49 -29.06 -5.99
CA ILE A 356 18.64 -27.88 -5.70
C ILE A 356 19.39 -26.93 -4.77
N ARG A 357 19.35 -25.65 -5.11
CA ARG A 357 19.77 -24.57 -4.22
C ARG A 357 18.58 -23.64 -3.96
N TYR A 358 18.10 -23.62 -2.71
CA TYR A 358 17.07 -22.69 -2.24
C TYR A 358 17.68 -21.32 -1.96
N ILE A 359 17.19 -20.28 -2.63
CA ILE A 359 17.74 -18.92 -2.59
C ILE A 359 16.67 -17.95 -2.11
N TYR A 360 16.83 -17.47 -0.88
CA TYR A 360 15.90 -16.56 -0.22
C TYR A 360 16.27 -15.09 -0.50
N LYS A 361 16.10 -14.67 -1.74
CA LYS A 361 16.45 -13.33 -2.21
C LYS A 361 15.40 -12.84 -3.21
N ASP A 362 15.32 -11.54 -3.35
CA ASP A 362 14.60 -10.93 -4.45
C ASP A 362 15.18 -11.40 -5.80
N PRO A 363 14.34 -11.85 -6.77
CA PRO A 363 14.80 -12.39 -8.05
C PRO A 363 15.64 -11.40 -8.88
N LEU A 364 15.27 -10.11 -8.95
CA LEU A 364 16.05 -9.13 -9.67
C LEU A 364 17.42 -8.89 -9.01
N PHE A 365 17.44 -8.82 -7.67
CA PHE A 365 18.69 -8.71 -6.93
C PHE A 365 19.59 -9.93 -7.14
N PHE A 366 19.00 -11.14 -7.12
CA PHE A 366 19.75 -12.36 -7.37
C PHE A 366 20.33 -12.39 -8.78
N LEU A 367 19.52 -12.13 -9.80
CA LEU A 367 19.94 -12.16 -11.19
C LEU A 367 21.07 -11.13 -11.49
N ARG A 368 20.99 -9.92 -10.94
CA ARG A 368 22.03 -8.89 -11.12
C ARG A 368 23.37 -9.28 -10.50
N ASN A 369 23.35 -10.01 -9.38
CA ASN A 369 24.55 -10.36 -8.60
C ASN A 369 25.05 -11.80 -8.85
N ASN A 370 24.34 -12.62 -9.59
CA ASN A 370 24.72 -13.99 -9.90
C ASN A 370 25.42 -14.06 -11.27
N PRO A 371 26.66 -14.54 -11.36
CA PRO A 371 27.37 -14.67 -12.66
C PRO A 371 26.91 -15.88 -13.48
N GLY A 372 26.11 -16.79 -12.89
CA GLY A 372 25.68 -18.03 -13.55
C GLY A 372 24.69 -17.80 -14.67
N THR A 373 24.69 -18.72 -15.63
CA THR A 373 23.76 -18.79 -16.76
C THR A 373 22.99 -20.11 -16.75
N TYR A 374 21.85 -20.16 -17.46
CA TYR A 374 20.87 -21.24 -17.39
C TYR A 374 20.44 -21.68 -18.78
N ASP A 375 20.08 -22.96 -18.89
CA ASP A 375 19.53 -23.54 -20.12
C ASP A 375 18.02 -23.30 -20.20
N VAL A 376 17.33 -23.37 -19.05
CA VAL A 376 15.90 -23.06 -18.95
C VAL A 376 15.67 -22.15 -17.76
N ILE A 377 14.87 -21.11 -17.97
CA ILE A 377 14.42 -20.19 -16.92
C ILE A 377 12.90 -20.24 -16.89
N LEU A 378 12.34 -20.62 -15.74
CA LEU A 378 10.90 -20.72 -15.50
C LEU A 378 10.47 -19.56 -14.59
N ILE A 379 9.61 -18.68 -15.10
CA ILE A 379 9.08 -17.55 -14.36
C ILE A 379 7.64 -17.88 -13.95
N ASN A 380 7.47 -18.32 -12.72
CA ASN A 380 6.17 -18.59 -12.09
C ASN A 380 5.80 -17.53 -11.07
N ALA A 381 6.27 -16.30 -11.28
CA ALA A 381 5.89 -15.14 -10.47
C ALA A 381 4.40 -14.81 -10.64
N ALA A 382 3.85 -14.11 -9.65
CA ALA A 382 2.47 -13.63 -9.70
C ALA A 382 2.24 -12.72 -10.92
N GLU A 383 1.02 -12.77 -11.45
CA GLU A 383 0.59 -11.87 -12.52
C GLU A 383 0.71 -10.39 -12.10
N PRO A 384 0.89 -9.45 -13.04
CA PRO A 384 1.19 -8.05 -12.75
C PRO A 384 -0.02 -7.25 -12.25
N HIS A 385 -0.65 -7.72 -11.17
CA HIS A 385 -1.77 -7.03 -10.51
C HIS A 385 -1.34 -5.87 -9.61
N SER A 386 -0.04 -5.72 -9.39
CA SER A 386 0.57 -4.64 -8.59
C SER A 386 1.82 -4.11 -9.29
N ALA A 387 2.30 -2.93 -8.91
CA ALA A 387 3.57 -2.40 -9.40
C ALA A 387 4.76 -3.30 -9.00
N GLU A 388 4.66 -3.96 -7.84
CA GLU A 388 5.65 -4.94 -7.39
C GLU A 388 5.70 -6.16 -8.32
N SER A 389 4.56 -6.78 -8.66
CA SER A 389 4.54 -7.93 -9.56
C SER A 389 4.81 -7.55 -11.01
N ASN A 390 4.44 -6.32 -11.43
CA ASN A 390 4.70 -5.84 -12.80
C ASN A 390 6.19 -5.82 -13.18
N ARG A 391 7.10 -5.68 -12.21
CA ARG A 391 8.56 -5.66 -12.44
C ARG A 391 9.11 -6.97 -13.03
N TYR A 392 8.36 -8.07 -12.94
CA TYR A 392 8.67 -9.36 -13.58
C TYR A 392 8.11 -9.48 -15.00
N SER A 393 7.48 -8.43 -15.52
CA SER A 393 6.87 -8.38 -16.84
C SER A 393 7.36 -7.19 -17.68
N THR A 394 8.54 -6.63 -17.36
CA THR A 394 9.10 -5.43 -18.01
C THR A 394 10.23 -5.75 -18.96
N ALA A 395 10.46 -4.84 -19.93
CA ALA A 395 11.56 -4.97 -20.89
C ALA A 395 12.93 -5.02 -20.19
N GLU A 396 13.08 -4.28 -19.08
CA GLU A 396 14.28 -4.27 -18.25
C GLU A 396 14.56 -5.65 -17.65
N PHE A 397 13.51 -6.29 -17.13
CA PHE A 397 13.62 -7.65 -16.58
C PHE A 397 13.97 -8.69 -17.66
N TYR A 398 13.32 -8.61 -18.82
CA TYR A 398 13.57 -9.58 -19.90
C TYR A 398 14.96 -9.42 -20.52
N LYS A 399 15.51 -8.20 -20.60
CA LYS A 399 16.92 -7.99 -20.97
C LYS A 399 17.87 -8.65 -19.97
N LEU A 400 17.57 -8.50 -18.66
CA LEU A 400 18.36 -9.17 -17.61
C LEU A 400 18.30 -10.69 -17.70
N LEU A 401 17.11 -11.26 -18.02
CA LEU A 401 16.98 -12.72 -18.24
C LEU A 401 17.76 -13.19 -19.46
N LYS A 402 17.75 -12.41 -20.54
CA LYS A 402 18.55 -12.70 -21.74
C LYS A 402 20.05 -12.83 -21.43
N ASP A 403 20.59 -11.92 -20.60
CA ASP A 403 21.99 -11.95 -20.18
C ASP A 403 22.34 -13.17 -19.31
N LYS A 404 21.30 -13.85 -18.76
CA LYS A 404 21.44 -15.06 -17.94
C LYS A 404 21.09 -16.35 -18.69
N LEU A 405 20.77 -16.27 -19.97
CA LEU A 405 20.38 -17.41 -20.76
C LEU A 405 21.61 -17.95 -21.54
N ASN A 406 21.80 -19.27 -21.49
CA ASN A 406 22.78 -19.94 -22.35
C ASN A 406 22.34 -19.91 -23.81
N HIS A 407 23.28 -20.08 -24.74
CA HIS A 407 22.95 -20.19 -26.16
C HIS A 407 21.95 -21.35 -26.40
N GLY A 408 20.85 -21.07 -27.08
CA GLY A 408 19.76 -22.03 -27.26
C GLY A 408 18.87 -22.25 -26.07
N GLY A 409 19.06 -21.49 -24.99
CA GLY A 409 18.23 -21.56 -23.80
C GLY A 409 16.82 -21.00 -24.02
N ILE A 410 15.90 -21.40 -23.14
CA ILE A 410 14.48 -21.03 -23.21
C ILE A 410 14.04 -20.37 -21.89
N VAL A 411 13.37 -19.24 -21.99
CA VAL A 411 12.64 -18.63 -20.87
C VAL A 411 11.16 -18.92 -21.06
N SER A 412 10.48 -19.41 -20.02
CA SER A 412 9.03 -19.60 -19.98
C SER A 412 8.39 -18.59 -19.03
N VAL A 413 7.38 -17.88 -19.52
CA VAL A 413 6.58 -16.96 -18.74
C VAL A 413 5.10 -17.25 -18.96
N ALA A 414 4.34 -17.47 -17.89
CA ALA A 414 2.90 -17.70 -17.95
C ALA A 414 2.13 -16.40 -17.81
N THR A 415 1.02 -16.26 -18.55
CA THR A 415 0.05 -15.16 -18.42
C THR A 415 -1.36 -15.73 -18.38
N GLU A 416 -2.34 -14.93 -17.99
CA GLU A 416 -3.74 -15.35 -17.96
C GLU A 416 -4.18 -15.96 -19.29
N ALA A 417 -4.94 -17.06 -19.25
CA ALA A 417 -5.37 -17.75 -20.44
C ALA A 417 -6.31 -16.89 -21.30
N SER A 418 -6.05 -16.86 -22.60
CA SER A 418 -6.90 -16.18 -23.60
C SER A 418 -8.27 -16.85 -23.79
N GLY A 419 -8.40 -18.12 -23.36
CA GLY A 419 -9.62 -18.91 -23.60
C GLY A 419 -9.86 -19.22 -25.08
N ASN A 420 -11.14 -19.23 -25.49
CA ASN A 420 -11.51 -19.50 -26.88
C ASN A 420 -11.52 -18.25 -27.76
N TYR A 421 -11.59 -17.07 -27.16
CA TYR A 421 -11.48 -15.75 -27.81
C TYR A 421 -11.00 -14.72 -26.80
N MET A 422 -10.30 -13.70 -27.27
CA MET A 422 -9.83 -12.58 -26.45
C MET A 422 -10.81 -11.42 -26.53
N ASN A 423 -11.17 -10.86 -25.38
CA ASN A 423 -11.78 -9.54 -25.34
C ASN A 423 -10.72 -8.45 -25.58
N GLU A 424 -11.14 -7.20 -25.82
CA GLU A 424 -10.23 -6.08 -26.12
C GLU A 424 -9.11 -5.91 -25.08
N THR A 425 -9.43 -6.08 -23.80
CA THR A 425 -8.45 -5.92 -22.71
C THR A 425 -7.46 -7.09 -22.67
N SER A 426 -7.93 -8.34 -22.81
CA SER A 426 -7.07 -9.52 -22.90
C SER A 426 -6.18 -9.45 -24.15
N GLN A 427 -6.73 -9.05 -25.30
CA GLN A 427 -5.97 -8.81 -26.53
C GLN A 427 -4.85 -7.78 -26.32
N MET A 428 -5.16 -6.68 -25.65
CA MET A 428 -4.15 -5.65 -25.34
C MET A 428 -3.07 -6.18 -24.39
N ILE A 429 -3.44 -6.93 -23.34
CA ILE A 429 -2.47 -7.53 -22.40
C ILE A 429 -1.52 -8.47 -23.14
N HIS A 430 -2.05 -9.38 -23.97
CA HIS A 430 -1.22 -10.33 -24.75
C HIS A 430 -0.32 -9.58 -25.75
N SER A 431 -0.84 -8.52 -26.38
CA SER A 431 -0.08 -7.71 -27.34
C SER A 431 1.06 -6.94 -26.67
N VAL A 432 0.80 -6.33 -25.51
CA VAL A 432 1.84 -5.63 -24.71
C VAL A 432 2.91 -6.63 -24.24
N ASN A 433 2.50 -7.79 -23.73
CA ASN A 433 3.44 -8.84 -23.32
C ASN A 433 4.28 -9.32 -24.49
N TYR A 434 3.67 -9.62 -25.64
CA TYR A 434 4.37 -10.05 -26.86
C TYR A 434 5.40 -9.01 -27.32
N ASN A 435 5.02 -7.73 -27.42
CA ASN A 435 5.93 -6.66 -27.83
C ASN A 435 7.04 -6.42 -26.79
N THR A 436 6.74 -6.63 -25.51
CA THR A 436 7.74 -6.55 -24.45
C THR A 436 8.78 -7.68 -24.56
N PHE A 437 8.35 -8.92 -24.83
CA PHE A 437 9.26 -10.04 -25.13
C PHE A 437 10.09 -9.78 -26.38
N LYS A 438 9.44 -9.30 -27.46
CA LYS A 438 10.09 -8.98 -28.74
C LYS A 438 11.16 -7.90 -28.61
N SER A 439 11.06 -7.02 -27.62
CA SER A 439 12.11 -6.02 -27.35
C SER A 439 13.42 -6.60 -26.83
N ALA A 440 13.41 -7.84 -26.32
CA ALA A 440 14.57 -8.52 -25.77
C ALA A 440 14.97 -9.79 -26.55
N PHE A 441 14.02 -10.58 -27.04
CA PHE A 441 14.23 -11.89 -27.65
C PHE A 441 13.83 -11.92 -29.11
N SER A 442 14.52 -12.75 -29.90
CA SER A 442 14.31 -12.87 -31.35
C SER A 442 13.18 -13.84 -31.69
N TYR A 443 12.97 -14.89 -30.88
CA TYR A 443 11.99 -15.93 -31.12
C TYR A 443 11.02 -16.01 -29.96
N ILE A 444 9.73 -16.04 -30.28
CA ILE A 444 8.63 -16.14 -29.32
C ILE A 444 7.67 -17.22 -29.81
N ARG A 445 7.35 -18.15 -28.94
CA ARG A 445 6.33 -19.17 -29.16
C ARG A 445 5.30 -19.10 -28.05
N ILE A 446 4.01 -19.09 -28.42
CA ILE A 446 2.91 -19.11 -27.46
C ILE A 446 2.33 -20.53 -27.42
N ILE A 447 2.20 -21.10 -26.23
CA ILE A 447 1.53 -22.39 -26.03
C ILE A 447 0.32 -22.15 -25.14
N PRO A 448 -0.91 -22.20 -25.71
CA PRO A 448 -2.14 -22.00 -24.93
C PRO A 448 -2.46 -23.26 -24.11
N GLY A 449 -2.67 -23.08 -22.80
CA GLY A 449 -3.02 -24.16 -21.88
C GLY A 449 -4.01 -23.70 -20.82
N ALA A 450 -3.84 -24.16 -19.57
CA ALA A 450 -4.51 -23.62 -18.39
C ALA A 450 -4.12 -22.14 -18.17
N LYS A 451 -2.91 -21.79 -18.58
CA LYS A 451 -2.41 -20.44 -18.82
C LYS A 451 -1.85 -20.36 -20.24
N ASP A 452 -1.63 -19.15 -20.76
CA ASP A 452 -0.91 -18.96 -22.01
C ASP A 452 0.59 -18.81 -21.70
N TYR A 453 1.39 -19.76 -22.17
CA TYR A 453 2.83 -19.82 -21.92
C TYR A 453 3.60 -19.19 -23.08
N PHE A 454 4.31 -18.10 -22.80
CA PHE A 454 5.24 -17.46 -23.72
C PHE A 454 6.62 -18.06 -23.51
N LEU A 455 7.07 -18.83 -24.51
CA LEU A 455 8.42 -19.36 -24.56
C LEU A 455 9.26 -18.46 -25.45
N VAL A 456 10.36 -17.92 -24.90
CA VAL A 456 11.20 -16.95 -25.60
C VAL A 456 12.66 -17.41 -25.62
N SER A 457 13.34 -17.14 -26.73
CA SER A 457 14.74 -17.53 -26.96
C SER A 457 15.40 -16.62 -27.99
N ASP A 458 16.73 -16.62 -28.05
CA ASP A 458 17.50 -16.00 -29.13
C ASP A 458 17.78 -16.94 -30.31
N THR A 459 17.42 -18.21 -30.18
CA THR A 459 17.50 -19.22 -31.22
C THR A 459 16.12 -19.77 -31.55
N THR A 460 15.98 -20.40 -32.69
CA THR A 460 14.72 -21.05 -33.09
C THR A 460 14.29 -22.09 -32.06
N ILE A 461 13.03 -21.97 -31.61
CA ILE A 461 12.40 -22.92 -30.70
C ILE A 461 11.81 -24.06 -31.51
N GLU A 462 12.06 -25.33 -31.09
CA GLU A 462 11.51 -26.55 -31.72
C GLU A 462 9.97 -26.45 -31.83
N GLN A 463 9.44 -26.96 -32.97
CA GLN A 463 8.00 -26.89 -33.25
C GLN A 463 7.19 -28.00 -32.55
N SER A 464 7.71 -29.22 -32.48
CA SER A 464 7.03 -30.31 -31.79
C SER A 464 7.45 -30.39 -30.33
N ILE A 465 6.48 -30.34 -29.42
CA ILE A 465 6.68 -30.43 -27.97
C ILE A 465 7.17 -31.82 -27.60
N PHE A 466 6.65 -32.86 -28.28
CA PHE A 466 6.90 -34.26 -27.95
C PHE A 466 7.99 -34.92 -28.77
N LYS A 467 8.70 -34.17 -29.64
CA LYS A 467 9.79 -34.71 -30.46
C LYS A 467 10.85 -35.51 -29.66
N HIS A 468 11.17 -35.00 -28.46
CA HIS A 468 12.17 -35.64 -27.58
C HIS A 468 11.55 -36.25 -26.33
N TYR A 469 10.23 -36.46 -26.30
CA TYR A 469 9.51 -36.93 -25.11
C TYR A 469 10.00 -38.36 -24.72
N GLN A 470 10.07 -39.28 -25.68
CA GLN A 470 10.51 -40.63 -25.44
C GLN A 470 11.98 -40.72 -25.03
N ASP A 471 12.85 -39.92 -25.66
CA ASP A 471 14.29 -39.89 -25.38
C ASP A 471 14.58 -39.42 -23.96
N LYS A 472 13.71 -38.56 -23.40
CA LYS A 472 13.84 -38.03 -22.03
C LYS A 472 13.35 -38.97 -20.95
N GLY A 473 12.57 -39.99 -21.33
CA GLY A 473 12.09 -41.04 -20.41
C GLY A 473 11.23 -40.51 -19.25
N ILE A 474 10.42 -39.48 -19.53
CA ILE A 474 9.62 -38.78 -18.52
C ILE A 474 8.22 -39.37 -18.48
N ASP A 475 7.68 -39.58 -17.29
CA ASP A 475 6.30 -39.99 -17.08
C ASP A 475 5.49 -38.80 -16.51
N ASN A 476 4.62 -38.21 -17.34
CA ASN A 476 3.74 -37.11 -17.00
C ASN A 476 2.29 -37.56 -17.03
N GLU A 477 1.51 -37.10 -16.08
CA GLU A 477 0.08 -37.42 -15.99
C GLU A 477 -0.74 -36.70 -17.06
N TYR A 478 -0.39 -35.44 -17.39
CA TYR A 478 -1.16 -34.55 -18.28
C TYR A 478 -0.36 -34.13 -19.53
N VAL A 479 0.87 -33.58 -19.36
CA VAL A 479 1.67 -33.07 -20.48
C VAL A 479 2.36 -34.27 -21.17
N ASN A 480 1.58 -35.03 -21.92
CA ASN A 480 2.03 -36.19 -22.68
C ASN A 480 1.29 -36.29 -24.03
N PRO A 481 1.79 -37.09 -25.00
CA PRO A 481 1.20 -37.22 -26.34
C PRO A 481 -0.22 -37.82 -26.39
N PHE A 482 -0.71 -38.39 -25.28
CA PHE A 482 -2.04 -39.01 -25.22
C PHE A 482 -3.13 -37.99 -24.85
N TYR A 483 -2.80 -36.97 -24.08
CA TYR A 483 -3.74 -35.92 -23.62
C TYR A 483 -3.63 -34.65 -24.42
N ILE A 484 -2.44 -34.32 -24.94
CA ILE A 484 -2.21 -33.04 -25.62
C ILE A 484 -2.14 -33.25 -27.13
N ASP A 485 -3.06 -32.62 -27.84
CA ASP A 485 -3.07 -32.52 -29.30
C ASP A 485 -2.21 -31.31 -29.73
N GLU A 486 -1.02 -31.55 -30.25
CA GLU A 486 -0.10 -30.51 -30.72
C GLU A 486 -0.67 -29.69 -31.87
N GLU A 487 -1.49 -30.26 -32.73
CA GLU A 487 -2.08 -29.55 -33.85
C GLU A 487 -3.13 -28.57 -33.35
N LEU A 488 -3.95 -28.97 -32.39
CA LEU A 488 -4.91 -28.05 -31.73
C LEU A 488 -4.18 -26.92 -31.02
N LEU A 489 -3.10 -27.18 -30.30
CA LEU A 489 -2.30 -26.14 -29.66
C LEU A 489 -1.71 -25.16 -30.69
N ARG A 490 -1.21 -25.69 -31.82
CA ARG A 490 -0.70 -24.88 -32.94
C ARG A 490 -1.78 -23.95 -33.51
N MET A 491 -2.95 -24.51 -33.82
CA MET A 491 -4.09 -23.72 -34.33
C MET A 491 -4.51 -22.60 -33.36
N ARG A 492 -4.60 -22.92 -32.06
CA ARG A 492 -4.93 -21.91 -31.02
C ARG A 492 -3.83 -20.86 -30.91
N SER A 493 -2.56 -21.26 -30.98
CA SER A 493 -1.43 -20.34 -30.99
C SER A 493 -1.48 -19.36 -32.16
N GLU A 494 -1.80 -19.87 -33.36
CA GLU A 494 -1.98 -19.05 -34.58
C GLU A 494 -3.11 -18.04 -34.45
N LEU A 495 -4.25 -18.44 -33.84
CA LEU A 495 -5.35 -17.52 -33.55
C LEU A 495 -4.91 -16.40 -32.61
N ILE A 496 -4.19 -16.74 -31.51
CA ILE A 496 -3.65 -15.73 -30.60
C ILE A 496 -2.73 -14.77 -31.36
N HIS A 497 -1.80 -15.29 -32.16
CA HIS A 497 -0.88 -14.47 -32.95
C HIS A 497 -1.60 -13.53 -33.93
N LYS A 498 -2.69 -13.99 -34.57
CA LYS A 498 -3.50 -13.19 -35.49
C LYS A 498 -4.18 -12.01 -34.82
N ASP A 499 -4.56 -12.20 -33.55
CA ASP A 499 -5.28 -11.18 -32.79
C ASP A 499 -4.32 -10.16 -32.10
N LEU A 500 -3.00 -10.39 -32.12
CA LEU A 500 -2.04 -9.47 -31.54
C LEU A 500 -2.01 -8.12 -32.27
N LEU A 501 -1.92 -7.03 -31.52
CA LEU A 501 -1.81 -5.68 -32.02
C LEU A 501 -0.32 -5.29 -32.17
N PRO A 502 0.16 -5.06 -33.42
CA PRO A 502 1.60 -4.76 -33.65
C PRO A 502 2.09 -3.49 -32.96
N ASP A 503 1.20 -2.48 -32.85
CA ASP A 503 1.55 -1.17 -32.29
C ASP A 503 1.29 -1.06 -30.78
N ALA A 504 1.04 -2.18 -30.10
CA ALA A 504 0.86 -2.18 -28.65
C ALA A 504 2.15 -1.74 -27.94
N PRO A 505 2.06 -0.92 -26.87
CA PRO A 505 3.21 -0.38 -26.18
C PRO A 505 4.03 -1.47 -25.48
N VAL A 506 5.30 -1.16 -25.22
CA VAL A 506 6.20 -1.99 -24.41
C VAL A 506 6.01 -1.67 -22.94
N ASN A 507 5.91 -2.69 -22.09
CA ASN A 507 5.83 -2.55 -20.64
C ASN A 507 7.22 -2.26 -20.05
N SER A 508 7.32 -1.29 -19.14
CA SER A 508 8.58 -0.89 -18.51
C SER A 508 8.41 -0.59 -17.01
N ASP A 509 9.52 -0.56 -16.27
CA ASP A 509 9.54 -0.31 -14.82
C ASP A 509 8.93 1.05 -14.45
N LEU A 510 9.20 2.09 -15.25
CA LEU A 510 8.68 3.44 -15.01
C LEU A 510 7.30 3.71 -15.61
N LYS A 511 6.86 2.88 -16.56
CA LYS A 511 5.55 2.95 -17.19
C LYS A 511 4.89 1.56 -17.16
N PRO A 512 4.30 1.16 -16.03
CA PRO A 512 3.76 -0.18 -15.81
C PRO A 512 2.42 -0.37 -16.56
N PHE A 513 2.52 -0.55 -17.88
CA PHE A 513 1.35 -0.57 -18.76
C PHE A 513 0.47 -1.80 -18.51
N VAL A 514 1.07 -2.97 -18.31
CA VAL A 514 0.34 -4.20 -18.04
C VAL A 514 -0.44 -4.11 -16.73
N PHE A 515 0.17 -3.56 -15.67
CA PHE A 515 -0.53 -3.27 -14.43
C PHE A 515 -1.77 -2.37 -14.64
N SER A 516 -1.64 -1.32 -15.46
CA SER A 516 -2.77 -0.43 -15.75
C SER A 516 -3.90 -1.12 -16.53
N LEU A 517 -3.56 -2.07 -17.41
CA LEU A 517 -4.55 -2.88 -18.13
C LEU A 517 -5.28 -3.86 -17.20
N PHE A 518 -4.57 -4.52 -16.27
CA PHE A 518 -5.21 -5.35 -15.24
C PHE A 518 -6.15 -4.55 -14.36
N LEU A 519 -5.76 -3.33 -14.00
CA LEU A 519 -6.63 -2.42 -13.26
C LEU A 519 -7.89 -2.06 -14.06
N ARG A 520 -7.74 -1.74 -15.35
CA ARG A 520 -8.86 -1.46 -16.26
C ARG A 520 -9.76 -2.69 -16.39
N HIS A 521 -9.19 -3.88 -16.61
CA HIS A 521 -9.94 -5.14 -16.70
C HIS A 521 -10.76 -5.40 -15.42
N TRP A 522 -10.18 -5.14 -14.24
CA TRP A 522 -10.90 -5.25 -12.98
C TRP A 522 -12.07 -4.26 -12.89
N LEU A 523 -11.91 -3.01 -13.31
CA LEU A 523 -12.99 -2.02 -13.32
C LEU A 523 -14.11 -2.40 -14.31
N GLU A 524 -13.77 -2.88 -15.51
CA GLU A 524 -14.71 -3.33 -16.55
C GLU A 524 -15.53 -4.54 -16.10
N LYS A 525 -14.93 -5.50 -15.41
CA LYS A 525 -15.60 -6.68 -14.85
C LYS A 525 -16.79 -6.32 -13.95
N PHE A 526 -16.76 -5.17 -13.29
CA PHE A 526 -17.85 -4.67 -12.45
C PHE A 526 -18.76 -3.66 -13.15
N LYS A 527 -18.65 -3.51 -14.47
CA LYS A 527 -19.45 -2.56 -15.29
C LYS A 527 -19.44 -1.13 -14.72
N MET A 528 -18.37 -0.71 -14.10
CA MET A 528 -18.22 0.64 -13.56
C MET A 528 -17.81 1.60 -14.66
N ASN A 529 -18.53 2.72 -14.75
CA ASN A 529 -18.10 3.82 -15.60
C ASN A 529 -16.82 4.45 -15.01
N THR A 530 -15.71 4.25 -15.69
CA THR A 530 -14.38 4.69 -15.25
C THR A 530 -14.25 6.21 -15.11
N TRP A 531 -15.16 6.99 -15.72
CA TRP A 531 -15.14 8.46 -15.67
C TRP A 531 -15.77 9.06 -14.41
N ILE A 532 -16.54 8.30 -13.62
CA ILE A 532 -17.23 8.83 -12.43
C ILE A 532 -16.24 9.35 -11.38
N ILE A 533 -15.19 8.59 -11.10
CA ILE A 533 -14.21 8.97 -10.04
C ILE A 533 -13.40 10.21 -10.46
N PRO A 534 -12.78 10.29 -11.67
CA PRO A 534 -12.11 11.52 -12.08
C PRO A 534 -13.05 12.72 -12.12
N LEU A 535 -14.29 12.53 -12.52
CA LEU A 535 -15.29 13.61 -12.52
C LEU A 535 -15.53 14.15 -11.10
N ILE A 536 -15.72 13.26 -10.11
CA ILE A 536 -15.86 13.66 -8.70
C ILE A 536 -14.62 14.38 -8.21
N LEU A 537 -13.41 13.87 -8.52
CA LEU A 537 -12.16 14.49 -8.09
C LEU A 537 -11.93 15.86 -8.73
N VAL A 538 -12.22 16.01 -10.02
CA VAL A 538 -12.18 17.31 -10.71
C VAL A 538 -13.20 18.28 -10.10
N LEU A 539 -14.41 17.80 -9.78
CA LEU A 539 -15.42 18.61 -9.10
C LEU A 539 -14.91 19.08 -7.72
N LEU A 540 -14.29 18.20 -6.93
CA LEU A 540 -13.70 18.59 -5.65
C LEU A 540 -12.56 19.61 -5.80
N LEU A 541 -11.73 19.48 -6.84
CA LEU A 541 -10.71 20.48 -7.18
C LEU A 541 -11.36 21.84 -7.49
N ILE A 542 -12.36 21.87 -8.34
CA ILE A 542 -13.09 23.10 -8.70
C ILE A 542 -13.74 23.73 -7.46
N LEU A 543 -14.42 22.92 -6.64
CA LEU A 543 -15.02 23.39 -5.39
C LEU A 543 -13.97 23.97 -4.43
N SER A 544 -12.79 23.35 -4.34
CA SER A 544 -11.70 23.89 -3.52
C SER A 544 -11.20 25.24 -4.01
N LEU A 545 -11.12 25.42 -5.34
CA LEU A 545 -10.76 26.69 -5.95
C LEU A 545 -11.79 27.80 -5.66
N ILE A 546 -13.07 27.44 -5.60
CA ILE A 546 -14.17 28.42 -5.37
C ILE A 546 -14.27 28.79 -3.88
N PHE A 547 -14.28 27.78 -3.00
CA PHE A 547 -14.65 27.96 -1.59
C PHE A 547 -13.46 28.20 -0.66
N PHE A 548 -12.23 27.83 -1.05
CA PHE A 548 -11.08 28.01 -0.18
C PHE A 548 -10.45 29.39 -0.34
N GLY A 549 -10.18 30.04 0.80
CA GLY A 549 -9.31 31.21 0.84
C GLY A 549 -7.85 30.85 0.54
N PRO A 550 -6.98 31.84 0.30
CA PRO A 550 -5.60 31.59 -0.18
C PRO A 550 -4.81 30.61 0.69
N LEU A 551 -4.87 30.71 2.02
CA LEU A 551 -4.13 29.84 2.92
C LEU A 551 -4.64 28.38 2.88
N ASN A 552 -5.97 28.18 2.83
CA ASN A 552 -6.57 26.85 2.73
C ASN A 552 -6.29 26.21 1.36
N LEU A 553 -6.36 27.00 0.29
CA LEU A 553 -6.04 26.52 -1.05
C LEU A 553 -4.57 26.08 -1.18
N GLY A 554 -3.66 26.85 -0.57
CA GLY A 554 -2.25 26.47 -0.55
C GLY A 554 -1.99 25.19 0.24
N LEU A 555 -2.63 25.02 1.41
CA LEU A 555 -2.55 23.77 2.17
C LEU A 555 -3.17 22.60 1.42
N PHE A 556 -4.30 22.80 0.74
CA PHE A 556 -4.91 21.78 -0.10
C PHE A 556 -3.97 21.36 -1.24
N ALA A 557 -3.38 22.30 -1.97
CA ALA A 557 -2.44 22.02 -3.06
C ALA A 557 -1.14 21.36 -2.54
N GLY A 558 -0.65 21.80 -1.38
CA GLY A 558 0.49 21.20 -0.71
C GLY A 558 0.23 19.75 -0.28
N GLY A 559 -0.89 19.51 0.42
CA GLY A 559 -1.32 18.16 0.81
C GLY A 559 -1.53 17.25 -0.38
N PHE A 560 -2.20 17.74 -1.45
CA PHE A 560 -2.36 17.02 -2.71
C PHE A 560 -1.02 16.55 -3.29
N THR A 561 -0.05 17.45 -3.34
CA THR A 561 1.27 17.14 -3.92
C THR A 561 2.10 16.28 -2.99
N ALA A 562 2.10 16.56 -1.69
CA ALA A 562 2.87 15.81 -0.72
C ALA A 562 2.45 14.33 -0.69
N SER A 563 1.14 14.06 -0.61
CA SER A 563 0.64 12.69 -0.63
C SER A 563 0.81 12.01 -1.99
N GLY A 564 0.69 12.77 -3.10
CA GLY A 564 1.00 12.27 -4.43
C GLY A 564 2.47 11.88 -4.59
N LEU A 565 3.40 12.72 -4.13
CA LEU A 565 4.84 12.42 -4.14
C LEU A 565 5.19 11.26 -3.22
N GLU A 566 4.64 11.21 -2.00
CA GLU A 566 4.83 10.10 -1.08
C GLU A 566 4.41 8.78 -1.72
N PHE A 567 3.25 8.76 -2.39
CA PHE A 567 2.72 7.57 -3.05
C PHE A 567 3.59 7.13 -4.23
N ILE A 568 4.02 8.03 -5.13
CA ILE A 568 4.89 7.64 -6.25
C ILE A 568 6.29 7.23 -5.78
N LEU A 569 6.82 7.81 -4.70
CA LEU A 569 8.07 7.38 -4.09
C LEU A 569 7.93 5.98 -3.45
N LEU A 570 6.79 5.68 -2.83
CA LEU A 570 6.45 4.35 -2.35
C LEU A 570 6.44 3.33 -3.49
N ILE A 571 5.72 3.61 -4.59
CA ILE A 571 5.69 2.72 -5.76
C ILE A 571 7.09 2.57 -6.37
N TRP A 572 7.84 3.66 -6.50
CA TRP A 572 9.21 3.61 -7.04
C TRP A 572 10.12 2.73 -6.17
N PHE A 573 9.98 2.83 -4.84
CA PHE A 573 10.66 1.92 -3.92
C PHE A 573 10.28 0.46 -4.17
N GLN A 574 8.98 0.17 -4.37
CA GLN A 574 8.47 -1.18 -4.64
C GLN A 574 9.00 -1.74 -5.96
N VAL A 575 8.98 -0.96 -7.02
CA VAL A 575 9.52 -1.35 -8.33
C VAL A 575 11.00 -1.74 -8.23
N ILE A 576 11.77 -1.04 -7.40
CA ILE A 576 13.20 -1.30 -7.27
C ILE A 576 13.51 -2.48 -6.34
N TYR A 577 12.88 -2.55 -5.17
CA TYR A 577 13.25 -3.46 -4.07
C TYR A 577 12.25 -4.58 -3.80
N GLY A 578 11.03 -4.49 -4.29
CA GLY A 578 9.98 -5.49 -4.13
C GLY A 578 9.23 -5.35 -2.81
N ASN A 579 9.73 -5.80 -1.73
CA ASN A 579 9.01 -5.98 -0.47
C ASN A 579 8.39 -4.71 0.13
N VAL A 580 7.06 -4.69 0.18
CA VAL A 580 6.26 -3.49 0.47
C VAL A 580 5.79 -3.38 1.92
N TYR A 581 5.36 -4.48 2.51
CA TYR A 581 4.60 -4.44 3.77
C TYR A 581 5.34 -3.77 4.92
N GLN A 582 6.58 -4.18 5.15
CA GLN A 582 7.38 -3.64 6.23
C GLN A 582 7.85 -2.21 5.95
N MET A 583 8.23 -1.93 4.70
CA MET A 583 8.79 -0.64 4.32
C MET A 583 7.75 0.46 4.17
N THR A 584 6.48 0.14 3.91
CA THR A 584 5.39 1.13 3.83
C THR A 584 5.30 1.96 5.11
N GLY A 585 5.31 1.32 6.26
CA GLY A 585 5.25 2.05 7.53
C GLY A 585 6.53 2.83 7.85
N VAL A 586 7.70 2.36 7.40
CA VAL A 586 8.96 3.12 7.50
C VAL A 586 8.90 4.38 6.63
N ILE A 587 8.41 4.28 5.40
CA ILE A 587 8.25 5.43 4.49
C ILE A 587 7.29 6.46 5.12
N PHE A 588 6.15 6.04 5.64
CA PHE A 588 5.22 6.92 6.34
C PHE A 588 5.86 7.56 7.59
N ALA A 589 6.63 6.81 8.37
CA ALA A 589 7.33 7.35 9.53
C ALA A 589 8.39 8.40 9.14
N VAL A 590 9.12 8.20 8.06
CA VAL A 590 10.11 9.16 7.53
C VAL A 590 9.39 10.43 7.00
N PHE A 591 8.26 10.29 6.34
CA PHE A 591 7.41 11.41 5.95
C PHE A 591 6.96 12.22 7.17
N MET A 592 6.42 11.54 8.19
CA MET A 592 6.02 12.16 9.46
C MET A 592 7.19 12.84 10.18
N LEU A 593 8.40 12.27 10.13
CA LEU A 593 9.61 12.91 10.66
C LEU A 593 9.91 14.23 9.91
N GLY A 594 9.73 14.24 8.59
CA GLY A 594 9.80 15.46 7.79
C GLY A 594 8.79 16.50 8.27
N LEU A 595 7.53 16.10 8.54
CA LEU A 595 6.50 17.00 9.10
C LEU A 595 6.93 17.61 10.44
N VAL A 596 7.50 16.81 11.34
CA VAL A 596 8.02 17.30 12.65
C VAL A 596 9.09 18.36 12.43
N ILE A 597 10.12 18.04 11.64
CA ILE A 597 11.23 18.94 11.39
C ILE A 597 10.73 20.23 10.72
N GLY A 598 9.92 20.13 9.67
CA GLY A 598 9.36 21.27 8.94
C GLY A 598 8.50 22.17 9.82
N SER A 599 7.66 21.58 10.68
CA SER A 599 6.79 22.34 11.58
C SER A 599 7.56 23.11 12.65
N LEU A 600 8.72 22.62 13.09
CA LEU A 600 9.54 23.25 14.13
C LEU A 600 10.58 24.22 13.58
N LEU A 601 11.09 24.06 12.35
CA LEU A 601 12.15 24.90 11.76
C LEU A 601 11.78 26.39 11.71
N LEU A 602 10.52 26.72 11.43
CA LEU A 602 10.07 28.11 11.35
C LEU A 602 10.03 28.84 12.70
N VAL A 603 10.00 28.09 13.80
CA VAL A 603 9.99 28.69 15.16
C VAL A 603 11.34 29.27 15.53
N GLY A 604 12.45 28.74 14.97
CA GLY A 604 13.82 29.13 15.31
C GLY A 604 14.54 30.10 14.35
N GLY A 605 14.10 30.24 13.08
CA GLY A 605 14.96 30.83 12.04
C GLY A 605 14.38 31.92 11.15
N ILE A 606 13.08 31.96 10.88
CA ILE A 606 12.51 32.91 9.91
C ILE A 606 11.78 34.05 10.67
N LYS A 607 12.47 35.13 10.89
CA LYS A 607 11.97 36.33 11.61
C LYS A 607 10.76 37.05 10.96
N LYS A 608 10.32 36.71 9.77
CA LYS A 608 9.14 37.27 9.10
C LYS A 608 8.39 36.19 8.29
N ASN A 609 7.40 35.57 8.91
CA ASN A 609 6.39 34.82 8.17
C ASN A 609 5.61 35.79 7.26
N THR A 610 5.95 35.78 5.98
CA THR A 610 5.29 36.57 4.97
C THR A 610 4.57 35.65 4.01
N PHE A 611 3.53 36.14 3.37
CA PHE A 611 2.85 35.40 2.31
C PHE A 611 3.78 35.12 1.12
N LYS A 612 4.82 35.93 0.89
CA LYS A 612 5.88 35.61 -0.09
C LYS A 612 6.63 34.33 0.32
N GLY A 613 6.97 34.19 1.60
CA GLY A 613 7.55 32.94 2.12
C GLY A 613 6.62 31.72 1.92
N TYR A 614 5.32 31.89 2.11
CA TYR A 614 4.32 30.85 1.85
C TYR A 614 4.29 30.44 0.37
N LEU A 615 4.37 31.40 -0.57
CA LEU A 615 4.49 31.13 -2.01
C LEU A 615 5.83 30.47 -2.38
N MET A 616 6.93 30.81 -1.69
CA MET A 616 8.23 30.14 -1.91
C MET A 616 8.18 28.65 -1.55
N ILE A 617 7.43 28.28 -0.50
CA ILE A 617 7.23 26.87 -0.14
C ILE A 617 6.48 26.13 -1.27
N GLN A 618 5.48 26.78 -1.87
CA GLN A 618 4.79 26.22 -3.05
C GLN A 618 5.76 26.01 -4.24
N GLY A 619 6.67 26.95 -4.46
CA GLY A 619 7.78 26.78 -5.42
C GLY A 619 8.71 25.61 -5.09
N GLY A 620 8.92 25.34 -3.78
CA GLY A 620 9.67 24.20 -3.30
C GLY A 620 9.07 22.84 -3.74
N TYR A 621 7.73 22.72 -3.74
CA TYR A 621 7.07 21.53 -4.28
C TYR A 621 7.30 21.34 -5.79
N VAL A 622 7.29 22.45 -6.55
CA VAL A 622 7.61 22.41 -8.00
C VAL A 622 9.02 21.86 -8.21
N CYS A 623 10.00 22.44 -7.51
CA CYS A 623 11.40 22.01 -7.62
C CYS A 623 11.58 20.55 -7.19
N LEU A 624 10.95 20.14 -6.08
CA LEU A 624 11.04 18.76 -5.59
C LEU A 624 10.40 17.77 -6.57
N SER A 625 9.22 18.09 -7.11
CA SER A 625 8.53 17.23 -8.09
C SER A 625 9.35 17.06 -9.39
N LEU A 626 9.97 18.15 -9.89
CA LEU A 626 10.88 18.11 -11.04
C LEU A 626 12.12 17.28 -10.73
N LEU A 627 12.71 17.44 -9.54
CA LEU A 627 13.86 16.64 -9.11
C LEU A 627 13.53 15.15 -9.03
N VAL A 628 12.37 14.78 -8.46
CA VAL A 628 11.89 13.39 -8.38
C VAL A 628 11.74 12.81 -9.79
N ALA A 629 11.09 13.53 -10.71
CA ALA A 629 10.95 13.07 -12.10
C ALA A 629 12.31 12.85 -12.78
N LEU A 630 13.24 13.78 -12.62
CA LEU A 630 14.57 13.69 -13.19
C LEU A 630 15.36 12.49 -12.64
N LEU A 631 15.33 12.31 -11.32
CA LEU A 631 16.04 11.19 -10.66
C LEU A 631 15.46 9.83 -11.07
N MET A 632 14.13 9.70 -11.20
CA MET A 632 13.51 8.49 -11.71
C MET A 632 14.01 8.13 -13.11
N ILE A 633 14.10 9.13 -14.01
CA ILE A 633 14.57 8.92 -15.40
C ILE A 633 16.06 8.54 -15.43
N ILE A 634 16.90 9.24 -14.68
CA ILE A 634 18.35 8.97 -14.65
C ILE A 634 18.64 7.58 -14.06
N MET A 635 17.90 7.19 -13.05
CA MET A 635 18.13 5.93 -12.33
C MET A 635 17.42 4.72 -12.95
N ALA A 636 16.64 4.91 -14.02
CA ALA A 636 15.93 3.83 -14.71
C ALA A 636 16.86 2.72 -15.22
N SER A 637 18.06 3.09 -15.66
CA SER A 637 19.06 2.16 -16.22
C SER A 637 20.14 1.72 -15.21
N GLY A 638 20.09 2.24 -13.97
CA GLY A 638 21.09 1.95 -12.94
C GLY A 638 20.80 0.67 -12.14
N SER A 639 21.86 0.02 -11.65
CA SER A 639 21.70 -1.04 -10.65
C SER A 639 21.36 -0.41 -9.29
N PRO A 640 20.20 -0.78 -8.68
CA PRO A 640 19.82 -0.23 -7.38
C PRO A 640 20.79 -0.71 -6.28
N GLY A 641 21.32 0.24 -5.54
CA GLY A 641 22.20 0.01 -4.39
C GLY A 641 21.64 0.65 -3.13
N MET A 642 22.33 0.47 -2.01
CA MET A 642 21.95 1.04 -0.71
C MET A 642 21.78 2.58 -0.75
N LEU A 643 22.53 3.26 -1.62
CA LEU A 643 22.41 4.70 -1.85
C LEU A 643 21.03 5.08 -2.42
N THR A 644 20.43 4.23 -3.23
CA THR A 644 19.09 4.49 -3.82
C THR A 644 18.00 4.46 -2.73
N ILE A 645 18.11 3.54 -1.76
CA ILE A 645 17.20 3.53 -0.59
C ILE A 645 17.32 4.85 0.18
N GLY A 646 18.55 5.24 0.52
CA GLY A 646 18.83 6.48 1.23
C GLY A 646 18.29 7.71 0.49
N LEU A 647 18.43 7.73 -0.85
CA LEU A 647 17.91 8.81 -1.68
C LEU A 647 16.38 8.88 -1.66
N ILE A 648 15.69 7.75 -1.83
CA ILE A 648 14.21 7.72 -1.80
C ILE A 648 13.71 8.18 -0.42
N LEU A 649 14.27 7.66 0.68
CA LEU A 649 13.91 8.08 2.02
C LEU A 649 14.20 9.56 2.27
N PHE A 650 15.29 10.10 1.73
CA PHE A 650 15.60 11.51 1.79
C PHE A 650 14.58 12.36 1.03
N LEU A 651 14.13 11.95 -0.16
CA LEU A 651 13.10 12.64 -0.92
C LEU A 651 11.74 12.61 -0.19
N VAL A 652 11.39 11.49 0.46
CA VAL A 652 10.21 11.38 1.33
C VAL A 652 10.32 12.34 2.52
N LEU A 653 11.47 12.41 3.16
CA LEU A 653 11.74 13.35 4.27
C LEU A 653 11.56 14.81 3.81
N LEU A 654 12.12 15.17 2.64
CA LEU A 654 11.97 16.52 2.08
C LEU A 654 10.51 16.86 1.75
N THR A 655 9.74 15.88 1.27
CA THR A 655 8.31 16.05 0.99
C THR A 655 7.55 16.38 2.28
N GLY A 656 7.77 15.62 3.35
CA GLY A 656 7.21 15.90 4.67
C GLY A 656 7.68 17.24 5.26
N LEU A 657 8.96 17.58 5.08
CA LEU A 657 9.53 18.86 5.55
C LEU A 657 8.84 20.04 4.90
N LEU A 658 8.59 20.02 3.59
CA LEU A 658 7.86 21.08 2.89
C LEU A 658 6.44 21.22 3.44
N MET A 659 5.73 20.11 3.67
CA MET A 659 4.37 20.12 4.19
C MET A 659 4.30 20.64 5.63
N GLY A 660 5.18 20.19 6.52
CA GLY A 660 5.27 20.69 7.88
C GLY A 660 5.59 22.20 7.93
N THR A 661 6.51 22.66 7.06
CA THR A 661 6.86 24.07 6.92
C THR A 661 5.68 24.91 6.42
N GLN A 662 4.92 24.40 5.44
CA GLN A 662 3.76 25.07 4.89
C GLN A 662 2.62 25.18 5.92
N PHE A 663 2.35 24.09 6.66
CA PHE A 663 1.36 24.07 7.72
C PHE A 663 1.70 25.08 8.82
N SER A 664 2.96 25.10 9.28
CA SER A 664 3.45 26.07 10.27
C SER A 664 3.34 27.50 9.77
N SER A 665 3.73 27.78 8.52
CA SER A 665 3.60 29.12 7.90
C SER A 665 2.14 29.57 7.84
N SER A 666 1.23 28.68 7.42
CA SER A 666 -0.22 28.97 7.43
C SER A 666 -0.74 29.29 8.84
N ALA A 667 -0.31 28.54 9.86
CA ALA A 667 -0.72 28.74 11.24
C ALA A 667 -0.33 30.11 11.79
N HIS A 668 0.83 30.63 11.38
CA HIS A 668 1.31 31.97 11.79
C HIS A 668 0.65 33.12 11.02
N LEU A 669 0.25 32.90 9.78
CA LEU A 669 -0.40 33.94 8.94
C LEU A 669 -1.88 34.11 9.26
N ARG A 670 -2.50 33.21 10.03
CA ARG A 670 -3.93 33.29 10.39
C ARG A 670 -4.18 34.24 11.54
N THR A 671 -5.24 35.02 11.40
CA THR A 671 -5.74 35.95 12.41
C THR A 671 -7.04 35.48 13.07
N THR A 672 -7.57 34.32 12.68
CA THR A 672 -8.81 33.76 13.24
C THR A 672 -8.55 33.06 14.59
N SER A 673 -9.63 32.70 15.30
CA SER A 673 -9.50 31.98 16.56
C SER A 673 -8.71 30.67 16.37
N ILE A 674 -7.97 30.25 17.41
CA ILE A 674 -7.08 29.09 17.36
C ILE A 674 -7.80 27.80 16.91
N ILE A 675 -9.01 27.59 17.45
CA ILE A 675 -9.79 26.39 17.08
C ILE A 675 -10.24 26.42 15.63
N ASN A 676 -10.61 27.57 15.08
CA ASN A 676 -10.97 27.76 13.68
C ASN A 676 -9.73 27.59 12.78
N SER A 677 -8.60 28.18 13.19
CA SER A 677 -7.33 28.01 12.47
C SER A 677 -6.90 26.54 12.40
N ALA A 678 -6.99 25.80 13.51
CA ALA A 678 -6.66 24.37 13.57
C ALA A 678 -7.61 23.54 12.70
N ARG A 679 -8.92 23.76 12.82
CA ARG A 679 -9.93 23.08 12.02
C ARG A 679 -9.71 23.28 10.52
N GLU A 680 -9.60 24.53 10.08
CA GLU A 680 -9.47 24.85 8.66
C GLU A 680 -8.14 24.39 8.06
N SER A 681 -7.02 24.58 8.79
CA SER A 681 -5.72 24.15 8.30
C SER A 681 -5.64 22.63 8.17
N PHE A 682 -6.04 21.90 9.21
CA PHE A 682 -5.94 20.45 9.23
C PHE A 682 -6.92 19.80 8.25
N SER A 683 -8.15 20.34 8.13
CA SER A 683 -9.12 19.83 7.15
C SER A 683 -8.69 20.11 5.70
N ALA A 684 -8.13 21.28 5.41
CA ALA A 684 -7.68 21.62 4.05
C ALA A 684 -6.48 20.77 3.62
N ASP A 685 -5.52 20.55 4.52
CA ASP A 685 -4.38 19.66 4.32
C ASP A 685 -4.83 18.24 3.99
N LEU A 686 -5.61 17.62 4.89
CA LEU A 686 -6.08 16.24 4.72
C LEU A 686 -7.02 16.06 3.52
N ALA A 687 -7.86 17.06 3.19
CA ALA A 687 -8.71 16.99 2.00
C ALA A 687 -7.87 17.05 0.71
N GLY A 688 -6.83 17.88 0.68
CA GLY A 688 -5.85 17.88 -0.41
C GLY A 688 -5.13 16.57 -0.54
N SER A 689 -4.63 16.04 0.56
CA SER A 689 -3.94 14.76 0.63
C SER A 689 -4.82 13.60 0.16
N ALA A 690 -6.07 13.54 0.60
CA ALA A 690 -7.04 12.53 0.16
C ALA A 690 -7.30 12.59 -1.35
N THR A 691 -7.52 13.79 -1.88
CA THR A 691 -7.77 13.98 -3.32
C THR A 691 -6.54 13.63 -4.14
N GLY A 692 -5.35 14.02 -3.67
CA GLY A 692 -4.07 13.76 -4.31
C GLY A 692 -3.76 12.27 -4.41
N ILE A 693 -3.83 11.55 -3.29
CA ILE A 693 -3.50 10.13 -3.27
C ILE A 693 -4.46 9.29 -4.11
N VAL A 694 -5.78 9.59 -4.06
CA VAL A 694 -6.77 8.86 -4.87
C VAL A 694 -6.59 9.14 -6.36
N LEU A 695 -6.41 10.42 -6.76
CA LEU A 695 -6.22 10.74 -8.18
C LEU A 695 -4.92 10.13 -8.72
N VAL A 696 -3.84 10.23 -7.97
CA VAL A 696 -2.52 9.71 -8.37
C VAL A 696 -2.55 8.18 -8.46
N SER A 697 -3.10 7.49 -7.45
CA SER A 697 -3.10 6.02 -7.42
C SER A 697 -4.03 5.39 -8.44
N VAL A 698 -5.21 5.98 -8.65
CA VAL A 698 -6.26 5.37 -9.51
C VAL A 698 -6.09 5.72 -10.98
N TYR A 699 -5.60 6.93 -11.29
CA TYR A 699 -5.61 7.46 -12.66
C TYR A 699 -4.24 7.91 -13.17
N VAL A 700 -3.55 8.78 -12.44
CA VAL A 700 -2.40 9.46 -13.03
C VAL A 700 -1.23 8.49 -13.22
N VAL A 701 -0.90 7.69 -12.21
CA VAL A 701 0.18 6.67 -12.31
C VAL A 701 -0.14 5.60 -13.34
N PRO A 702 -1.33 4.96 -13.34
CA PRO A 702 -1.67 3.97 -14.35
C PRO A 702 -1.66 4.50 -15.78
N LEU A 703 -2.08 5.74 -16.01
CA LEU A 703 -2.17 6.32 -17.37
C LEU A 703 -0.84 6.89 -17.86
N LEU A 704 -0.11 7.61 -16.99
CA LEU A 704 1.03 8.41 -17.40
C LEU A 704 2.40 7.82 -16.97
N GLY A 705 2.39 6.89 -16.00
CA GLY A 705 3.61 6.36 -15.38
C GLY A 705 4.20 7.29 -14.33
N LEU A 706 5.25 6.82 -13.63
CA LEU A 706 5.80 7.49 -12.45
C LEU A 706 6.43 8.87 -12.73
N PRO A 707 7.37 9.03 -13.70
CA PRO A 707 8.02 10.32 -13.91
C PRO A 707 7.05 11.41 -14.40
N VAL A 708 6.11 11.06 -15.30
CA VAL A 708 5.14 12.01 -15.81
C VAL A 708 4.14 12.43 -14.74
N THR A 709 3.83 11.53 -13.79
CA THR A 709 3.02 11.88 -12.62
C THR A 709 3.72 12.93 -11.76
N ALA A 710 5.02 12.84 -11.54
CA ALA A 710 5.78 13.86 -10.81
C ALA A 710 5.76 15.23 -11.57
N LEU A 711 5.86 15.22 -12.89
CA LEU A 711 5.72 16.43 -13.73
C LEU A 711 4.30 17.02 -13.64
N PHE A 712 3.27 16.18 -13.64
CA PHE A 712 1.89 16.59 -13.42
C PHE A 712 1.72 17.31 -12.08
N LEU A 713 2.28 16.77 -10.98
CA LEU A 713 2.27 17.40 -9.66
C LEU A 713 3.01 18.74 -9.65
N ALA A 714 4.13 18.86 -10.37
CA ALA A 714 4.83 20.14 -10.54
C ALA A 714 3.94 21.18 -11.25
N GLY A 715 3.30 20.81 -12.36
CA GLY A 715 2.40 21.67 -13.11
C GLY A 715 1.20 22.16 -12.29
N LEU A 716 0.62 21.26 -11.49
CA LEU A 716 -0.48 21.61 -10.58
C LEU A 716 -0.06 22.66 -9.54
N ASN A 717 1.16 22.56 -8.99
CA ASN A 717 1.67 23.55 -8.05
C ASN A 717 2.02 24.89 -8.69
N VAL A 718 2.47 24.91 -9.94
CA VAL A 718 2.63 26.16 -10.70
C VAL A 718 1.28 26.87 -10.83
N LEU A 719 0.22 26.15 -11.23
CA LEU A 719 -1.12 26.69 -11.34
C LEU A 719 -1.65 27.17 -9.98
N ALA A 720 -1.48 26.37 -8.92
CA ALA A 720 -1.88 26.75 -7.57
C ALA A 720 -1.18 28.03 -7.11
N THR A 721 0.13 28.16 -7.35
CA THR A 721 0.91 29.35 -7.02
C THR A 721 0.37 30.61 -7.76
N GLY A 722 0.03 30.46 -9.04
CA GLY A 722 -0.58 31.54 -9.84
C GLY A 722 -1.94 31.98 -9.28
N VAL A 723 -2.82 31.03 -8.96
CA VAL A 723 -4.14 31.31 -8.35
C VAL A 723 -4.00 31.96 -6.96
N LEU A 724 -3.07 31.47 -6.13
CA LEU A 724 -2.78 32.06 -4.81
C LEU A 724 -2.31 33.51 -4.91
N ALA A 725 -1.41 33.80 -5.85
CA ALA A 725 -0.92 35.15 -6.10
C ALA A 725 -2.05 36.07 -6.59
N TRP A 726 -2.94 35.58 -7.44
CA TRP A 726 -4.11 36.33 -7.95
C TRP A 726 -5.17 36.58 -6.86
N LYS A 727 -5.56 35.57 -6.08
CA LYS A 727 -6.57 35.73 -5.00
C LYS A 727 -6.14 36.66 -3.89
N ARG A 728 -4.87 37.02 -3.79
CA ARG A 728 -4.37 37.98 -2.82
C ARG A 728 -4.42 39.45 -3.33
N ARG A 729 -4.42 39.64 -4.63
CA ARG A 729 -4.63 40.96 -5.21
C ARG A 729 -6.08 41.43 -5.04
#